data_f535fdc79a63bbd95f246c29d6cc3164
#
_entry.id   f535fdc79a63bbd95f246c29d6cc3164
#
_cell.length_a   1.000
_cell.length_b   1.000
_cell.length_c   1.000
_cell.angle_alpha   90.00
_cell.angle_beta   90.00
_cell.angle_gamma   90.00
#
_symmetry.space_group_name_H-M   'P 1'
#
loop_
_entity.id
_entity.type
_entity.pdbx_description
1 polymer ?
#
loop_
_entity_poly.entity_id
_entity_poly.type
_entity_poly.pdbx_seq_one_letter_code
_entity_poly.pdbx_strand_id
1 'polypeptide(L)'
;MAPTLFSFSSPKLPKQSEVGGKALSLISSTLAGLPVPRGLALSVAFFQPWTESIKSGSDWRALLENPSREHCDAVKAMAQQLTFTEEQRYQLNAAMMELEGVSIFAVRSSSPEEDLEGSSFAGMYETFLGTRRDQLEGNIAKAYASMFDFRVMEYKTQNGLELESSCISIVVQQQVASDISGVGFSLNPLNNCYDEAVINASFGLGEAIVSGIVTPDNYVIEKVSMELLEKTVNNKAIALKLADKGGIEQFENPLPTAQALTDSQIMSLTELIKLCESHYQFPVDIEWAFENDTLHLLQARPVTGYVPLFPELRTLPGEPKQLYMDIMPLTQGFDAPLSVLGGDIWAMVLDRLKQGSFPAGEDGYLLNLHGRQYFLLHNLFKGLGKKLGARILSSYDNAFEGREEETYREYIAQNVTSLMKQGKKAQLRMIFTMLPAMVKVILNPVKRAEEFEDVVHGLMRKFKALENDRLYNELVDSVFDAFQEVIEKMIIFVPGLLADRKVTKMFAGTEVEDLVDSVLMDVPSTPTSAMGHAMFALASFEDFKATIDAGEFEQRLAERNYSPGFLSAWDDYHYKYGERGFKEIDVASMRMYEKRSEFFAQLKSINLEENQMLRVKARKQEALTRMQAVANKKGKLKAFNKAVDTINLVYGHRETPKYLVVIMNGNLRRVALEIADEFIAQGRLQNREQIFDLHKEQIGQAQQDPSLQLLPLIEQNLRPYQAMQHVKHYPCFIDSRGKIFRKINLAEDGDLVGQAVSSGVVTGKAKVLASPYEKPLEPGEILVTVATEPAWTPVFVNASGVVLEVGGGLQHGAIIAREYGIPCVSGLPGVTDMIKDGDLLEVDGTNGIVKIVEAA
;
A
#
# COMPACT_ATOMS: atom_id res chain seq x y z
N MET A 1 45.90 3.86 5.63
CA MET A 1 45.03 3.38 6.70
C MET A 1 43.77 4.19 6.70
N ALA A 2 42.61 3.59 6.94
CA ALA A 2 41.36 4.34 7.12
C ALA A 2 41.45 5.20 8.40
N PRO A 3 40.88 6.41 8.41
CA PRO A 3 40.83 7.23 9.61
C PRO A 3 40.11 6.49 10.75
N THR A 4 40.69 6.50 11.92
CA THR A 4 40.13 5.79 13.10
C THR A 4 39.16 6.68 13.92
N LEU A 5 39.29 8.00 13.77
CA LEU A 5 38.54 9.02 14.50
C LEU A 5 38.11 10.15 13.57
N PHE A 6 36.90 10.67 13.80
CA PHE A 6 36.37 11.84 13.11
C PHE A 6 35.81 12.84 14.15
N SER A 7 36.33 14.07 14.13
CA SER A 7 35.67 15.17 14.84
C SER A 7 34.40 15.58 14.10
N PHE A 8 33.38 16.06 14.80
CA PHE A 8 32.18 16.62 14.14
C PHE A 8 32.50 17.84 13.31
N SER A 9 33.56 18.56 13.64
CA SER A 9 34.09 19.70 12.88
C SER A 9 35.02 19.31 11.71
N SER A 10 35.24 18.02 11.48
CA SER A 10 36.11 17.54 10.38
C SER A 10 35.59 18.00 9.02
N PRO A 11 36.43 18.65 8.18
CA PRO A 11 36.00 19.16 6.88
C PRO A 11 35.67 18.05 5.87
N LYS A 12 36.08 16.81 6.15
CA LYS A 12 35.83 15.63 5.30
C LYS A 12 34.69 14.78 5.86
N LEU A 13 33.62 14.69 5.13
CA LEU A 13 32.52 13.81 5.46
C LEU A 13 32.94 12.34 5.32
N PRO A 14 32.84 11.50 6.37
CA PRO A 14 33.10 10.07 6.29
C PRO A 14 32.00 9.34 5.51
N LYS A 15 32.27 8.08 5.15
CA LYS A 15 31.24 7.19 4.61
C LYS A 15 30.39 6.60 5.75
N GLN A 16 29.13 6.28 5.47
CA GLN A 16 28.27 5.60 6.44
C GLN A 16 28.86 4.27 6.93
N SER A 17 29.53 3.51 6.04
CA SER A 17 30.23 2.29 6.41
C SER A 17 31.42 2.49 7.38
N GLU A 18 31.91 3.72 7.55
CA GLU A 18 33.03 4.04 8.46
C GLU A 18 32.54 4.44 9.86
N VAL A 19 31.38 5.15 9.96
CA VAL A 19 30.94 5.79 11.20
C VAL A 19 29.50 5.53 11.59
N GLY A 20 28.72 4.83 10.75
CA GLY A 20 27.29 4.59 10.96
C GLY A 20 26.42 5.82 10.72
N GLY A 21 25.10 5.62 10.70
CA GLY A 21 24.12 6.64 10.34
C GLY A 21 24.09 7.82 11.31
N LYS A 22 24.05 7.56 12.63
CA LYS A 22 24.01 8.62 13.67
C LYS A 22 25.22 9.54 13.60
N ALA A 23 26.42 8.98 13.55
CA ALA A 23 27.66 9.76 13.51
C ALA A 23 27.75 10.57 12.21
N LEU A 24 27.40 9.96 11.08
CA LEU A 24 27.37 10.64 9.78
C LEU A 24 26.42 11.83 9.80
N SER A 25 25.22 11.66 10.34
CA SER A 25 24.20 12.71 10.49
C SER A 25 24.71 13.87 11.34
N LEU A 26 25.31 13.59 12.53
CA LEU A 26 25.85 14.63 13.41
C LEU A 26 27.00 15.42 12.76
N ILE A 27 27.91 14.74 12.05
CA ILE A 27 28.99 15.39 11.31
C ILE A 27 28.41 16.26 10.17
N SER A 28 27.49 15.72 9.38
CA SER A 28 26.83 16.46 8.29
C SER A 28 26.07 17.68 8.79
N SER A 29 25.30 17.55 9.89
CA SER A 29 24.58 18.65 10.52
C SER A 29 25.54 19.73 11.04
N THR A 30 26.67 19.33 11.65
CA THR A 30 27.70 20.28 12.13
C THR A 30 28.31 21.07 10.97
N LEU A 31 28.66 20.39 9.88
CA LEU A 31 29.22 21.04 8.67
C LEU A 31 28.21 21.98 8.00
N ALA A 32 26.91 21.72 8.14
CA ALA A 32 25.83 22.61 7.67
C ALA A 32 25.61 23.82 8.61
N GLY A 33 26.34 23.92 9.75
CA GLY A 33 26.20 25.01 10.70
C GLY A 33 25.00 24.86 11.64
N LEU A 34 24.37 23.69 11.71
CA LEU A 34 23.29 23.42 12.66
C LEU A 34 23.84 23.31 14.10
N PRO A 35 23.05 23.63 15.15
CA PRO A 35 23.52 23.74 16.53
C PRO A 35 23.76 22.37 17.20
N VAL A 36 24.70 21.60 16.67
CA VAL A 36 25.06 20.27 17.20
C VAL A 36 26.09 20.45 18.34
N PRO A 37 25.91 19.81 19.50
CA PRO A 37 26.92 19.78 20.55
C PRO A 37 28.21 19.14 20.06
N ARG A 38 29.36 19.62 20.53
CA ARG A 38 30.69 19.12 20.13
C ARG A 38 30.80 17.62 20.35
N GLY A 39 31.51 16.89 19.49
CA GLY A 39 31.65 15.46 19.60
C GLY A 39 32.67 14.83 18.65
N LEU A 40 32.89 13.56 18.85
CA LEU A 40 33.80 12.69 18.10
C LEU A 40 33.08 11.42 17.70
N ALA A 41 33.42 10.86 16.54
CA ALA A 41 33.03 9.51 16.15
C ALA A 41 34.25 8.60 16.13
N LEU A 42 34.23 7.55 16.92
CA LEU A 42 35.20 6.43 16.90
C LEU A 42 34.74 5.50 15.79
N SER A 43 35.45 5.42 14.67
CA SER A 43 35.06 4.68 13.50
C SER A 43 35.08 3.17 13.71
N VAL A 44 34.47 2.42 12.80
CA VAL A 44 34.61 0.96 12.75
C VAL A 44 36.07 0.51 12.78
N ALA A 45 36.97 1.22 12.07
CA ALA A 45 38.39 0.94 12.04
C ALA A 45 39.10 1.16 13.40
N PHE A 46 38.57 2.05 14.25
CA PHE A 46 39.10 2.24 15.60
C PHE A 46 38.95 0.97 16.45
N PHE A 47 37.90 0.21 16.25
CA PHE A 47 37.59 -1.02 17.01
C PHE A 47 38.15 -2.29 16.36
N GLN A 48 38.93 -2.20 15.29
CA GLN A 48 39.52 -3.37 14.64
C GLN A 48 40.28 -4.30 15.62
N PRO A 49 41.11 -3.82 16.55
CA PRO A 49 41.78 -4.69 17.52
C PRO A 49 40.82 -5.48 18.42
N TRP A 50 39.68 -4.86 18.79
CA TRP A 50 38.65 -5.52 19.57
C TRP A 50 37.89 -6.55 18.76
N THR A 51 37.53 -6.20 17.53
CA THR A 51 36.87 -7.12 16.59
C THR A 51 37.70 -8.35 16.30
N GLU A 52 39.01 -8.19 16.09
CA GLU A 52 39.96 -9.31 15.87
C GLU A 52 40.06 -10.20 17.12
N SER A 53 40.12 -9.61 18.31
CA SER A 53 40.14 -10.35 19.58
C SER A 53 38.89 -11.20 19.75
N ILE A 54 37.68 -10.62 19.48
CA ILE A 54 36.42 -11.35 19.60
C ILE A 54 36.34 -12.48 18.57
N LYS A 55 36.59 -12.17 17.30
CA LYS A 55 36.48 -13.13 16.20
C LYS A 55 37.45 -14.31 16.32
N SER A 56 38.56 -14.16 17.05
CA SER A 56 39.49 -15.26 17.34
C SER A 56 38.97 -16.25 18.40
N GLY A 57 37.98 -15.87 19.19
CA GLY A 57 37.45 -16.64 20.30
C GLY A 57 36.55 -17.82 19.89
N SER A 58 36.41 -18.78 20.82
CA SER A 58 35.49 -19.92 20.67
C SER A 58 34.02 -19.48 20.73
N ASP A 59 33.69 -18.50 21.58
CA ASP A 59 32.35 -18.04 21.82
C ASP A 59 31.78 -17.35 20.59
N TRP A 60 32.60 -16.62 19.81
CA TRP A 60 32.22 -16.07 18.54
C TRP A 60 31.83 -17.14 17.51
N ARG A 61 32.60 -18.22 17.43
CA ARG A 61 32.27 -19.32 16.52
C ARG A 61 30.98 -20.02 16.91
N ALA A 62 30.77 -20.24 18.22
CA ALA A 62 29.55 -20.82 18.74
C ALA A 62 28.32 -19.94 18.44
N LEU A 63 28.47 -18.60 18.52
CA LEU A 63 27.43 -17.65 18.17
C LEU A 63 27.07 -17.70 16.68
N LEU A 64 28.04 -17.78 15.78
CA LEU A 64 27.80 -17.90 14.35
C LEU A 64 27.10 -19.22 13.97
N GLU A 65 27.45 -20.32 14.64
CA GLU A 65 26.84 -21.63 14.43
C GLU A 65 25.40 -21.69 14.97
N ASN A 66 25.14 -21.04 16.10
CA ASN A 66 23.83 -21.01 16.75
C ASN A 66 23.64 -19.68 17.54
N PRO A 67 22.98 -18.68 16.96
CA PRO A 67 22.78 -17.38 17.60
C PRO A 67 21.75 -17.43 18.75
N SER A 68 22.02 -18.25 19.76
CA SER A 68 21.21 -18.35 20.98
C SER A 68 21.51 -17.20 21.95
N ARG A 69 20.59 -16.93 22.88
CA ARG A 69 20.78 -15.94 23.95
C ARG A 69 22.05 -16.18 24.73
N GLU A 70 22.35 -17.46 25.07
CA GLU A 70 23.53 -17.82 25.84
C GLU A 70 24.83 -17.47 25.13
N HIS A 71 24.93 -17.76 23.82
CA HIS A 71 26.12 -17.43 23.02
C HIS A 71 26.25 -15.91 22.82
N CYS A 72 25.15 -15.20 22.61
CA CYS A 72 25.16 -13.74 22.54
C CYS A 72 25.64 -13.11 23.85
N ASP A 73 25.11 -13.55 24.99
CA ASP A 73 25.50 -13.06 26.32
C ASP A 73 26.97 -13.34 26.62
N ALA A 74 27.51 -14.50 26.22
CA ALA A 74 28.92 -14.82 26.38
C ALA A 74 29.83 -13.86 25.59
N VAL A 75 29.53 -13.63 24.31
CA VAL A 75 30.29 -12.69 23.46
C VAL A 75 30.14 -11.25 23.98
N LYS A 76 28.94 -10.83 24.38
CA LYS A 76 28.66 -9.51 24.97
C LYS A 76 29.50 -9.30 26.25
N ALA A 77 29.54 -10.29 27.13
CA ALA A 77 30.31 -10.22 28.37
C ALA A 77 31.82 -10.11 28.09
N MET A 78 32.35 -10.87 27.13
CA MET A 78 33.73 -10.74 26.70
C MET A 78 34.03 -9.35 26.11
N ALA A 79 33.15 -8.82 25.26
CA ALA A 79 33.30 -7.51 24.64
C ALA A 79 33.31 -6.37 25.67
N GLN A 80 32.52 -6.45 26.73
CA GLN A 80 32.48 -5.47 27.83
C GLN A 80 33.76 -5.40 28.64
N GLN A 81 34.59 -6.43 28.63
CA GLN A 81 35.86 -6.51 29.33
C GLN A 81 37.06 -6.03 28.53
N LEU A 82 36.86 -5.71 27.23
CA LEU A 82 37.92 -5.20 26.40
C LEU A 82 38.38 -3.82 26.87
N THR A 83 39.71 -3.63 26.84
CA THR A 83 40.35 -2.34 27.13
C THR A 83 41.09 -1.81 25.93
N PHE A 84 41.26 -0.50 25.87
CA PHE A 84 42.00 0.12 24.75
C PHE A 84 43.48 -0.31 24.74
N THR A 85 44.00 -0.52 23.55
CA THR A 85 45.47 -0.61 23.32
C THR A 85 46.09 0.75 23.64
N GLU A 86 47.43 0.80 23.80
CA GLU A 86 48.13 2.07 23.98
C GLU A 86 47.93 3.03 22.81
N GLU A 87 47.86 2.52 21.59
CA GLU A 87 47.60 3.31 20.40
C GLU A 87 46.19 3.89 20.38
N GLN A 88 45.17 3.10 20.72
CA GLN A 88 43.76 3.61 20.81
C GLN A 88 43.64 4.68 21.93
N ARG A 89 44.30 4.49 23.07
CA ARG A 89 44.32 5.52 24.15
C ARG A 89 45.01 6.78 23.69
N TYR A 90 46.13 6.68 22.99
CA TYR A 90 46.84 7.84 22.45
C TYR A 90 45.97 8.61 21.48
N GLN A 91 45.35 7.93 20.50
CA GLN A 91 44.49 8.55 19.51
C GLN A 91 43.23 9.20 20.12
N LEU A 92 42.59 8.49 21.07
CA LEU A 92 41.43 9.04 21.77
C LEU A 92 41.80 10.29 22.60
N ASN A 93 42.90 10.24 23.38
CA ASN A 93 43.31 11.38 24.17
C ASN A 93 43.68 12.59 23.33
N ALA A 94 44.32 12.37 22.16
CA ALA A 94 44.62 13.45 21.20
C ALA A 94 43.32 14.09 20.67
N ALA A 95 42.34 13.29 20.27
CA ALA A 95 41.06 13.79 19.79
C ALA A 95 40.22 14.46 20.87
N MET A 96 40.27 14.00 22.10
CA MET A 96 39.61 14.60 23.27
C MET A 96 40.10 16.00 23.62
N MET A 97 41.22 16.47 23.05
CA MET A 97 41.64 17.88 23.16
C MET A 97 40.65 18.82 22.51
N GLU A 98 39.93 18.39 21.45
CA GLU A 98 38.87 19.18 20.82
C GLU A 98 37.64 19.35 21.75
N LEU A 99 37.51 18.51 22.74
CA LEU A 99 36.46 18.55 23.77
C LEU A 99 36.96 19.10 25.10
N GLU A 100 38.05 19.89 25.08
CA GLU A 100 38.57 20.54 26.30
C GLU A 100 37.46 21.41 26.92
N GLY A 101 37.32 21.30 28.26
CA GLY A 101 36.27 21.95 29.04
C GLY A 101 34.96 21.18 29.14
N VAL A 102 34.77 20.10 28.40
CA VAL A 102 33.62 19.22 28.56
C VAL A 102 33.90 18.18 29.66
N SER A 103 33.02 18.13 30.66
CA SER A 103 33.16 17.22 31.80
C SER A 103 32.25 16.00 31.75
N ILE A 104 31.14 16.08 31.00
CA ILE A 104 30.10 15.04 30.92
C ILE A 104 29.80 14.76 29.44
N PHE A 105 29.68 13.48 29.12
CA PHE A 105 29.51 12.99 27.73
C PHE A 105 28.27 12.09 27.59
N ALA A 106 27.70 12.07 26.41
CA ALA A 106 26.83 11.01 25.91
C ALA A 106 27.67 10.06 25.06
N VAL A 107 27.66 8.77 25.39
CA VAL A 107 28.28 7.70 24.59
C VAL A 107 27.18 6.95 23.88
N ARG A 108 27.17 7.04 22.55
CA ARG A 108 26.08 6.55 21.71
C ARG A 108 26.62 5.59 20.65
N SER A 109 25.99 4.45 20.49
CA SER A 109 26.26 3.53 19.39
C SER A 109 25.78 4.10 18.05
N SER A 110 26.51 3.82 16.98
CA SER A 110 26.18 4.23 15.60
C SER A 110 26.55 3.09 14.65
N SER A 111 25.57 2.31 14.23
CA SER A 111 25.79 1.20 13.31
C SER A 111 25.68 1.64 11.85
N PRO A 112 26.52 1.12 10.96
CA PRO A 112 26.35 1.27 9.50
C PRO A 112 25.04 0.68 8.96
N GLU A 113 24.45 -0.27 9.70
CA GLU A 113 23.23 -1.00 9.32
C GLU A 113 21.95 -0.40 9.91
N GLU A 114 22.05 0.62 10.79
CA GLU A 114 20.94 1.14 11.57
C GLU A 114 19.82 1.78 10.71
N ASP A 115 20.20 2.41 9.59
CA ASP A 115 19.31 3.16 8.71
C ASP A 115 19.33 2.59 7.27
N LEU A 116 19.43 1.26 7.11
CA LEU A 116 19.28 0.63 5.80
C LEU A 116 17.81 0.63 5.36
N GLU A 117 17.56 0.84 4.06
CA GLU A 117 16.21 0.76 3.50
C GLU A 117 15.55 -0.59 3.84
N GLY A 118 14.40 -0.53 4.50
CA GLY A 118 13.61 -1.72 4.88
C GLY A 118 13.98 -2.37 6.21
N SER A 119 15.01 -1.89 6.92
CA SER A 119 15.36 -2.38 8.26
C SER A 119 15.48 -1.23 9.26
N SER A 120 14.93 -1.40 10.46
CA SER A 120 15.02 -0.41 11.54
C SER A 120 15.57 -1.05 12.80
N PHE A 121 16.78 -0.65 13.17
CA PHE A 121 17.40 -1.02 14.45
C PHE A 121 17.13 0.03 15.55
N ALA A 122 16.12 0.88 15.38
CA ALA A 122 15.79 1.93 16.31
C ALA A 122 15.59 1.39 17.75
N GLY A 123 16.32 1.92 18.71
CA GLY A 123 16.24 1.52 20.12
C GLY A 123 16.85 0.15 20.47
N MET A 124 17.51 -0.53 19.53
CA MET A 124 18.15 -1.83 19.79
C MET A 124 19.55 -1.70 20.40
N TYR A 125 20.23 -0.59 20.14
CA TYR A 125 21.58 -0.34 20.65
C TYR A 125 21.59 0.55 21.88
N GLU A 126 22.57 0.36 22.76
CA GLU A 126 22.69 1.05 24.04
C GLU A 126 23.29 2.45 23.90
N THR A 127 22.75 3.39 24.70
CA THR A 127 23.26 4.76 24.90
C THR A 127 23.55 5.00 26.37
N PHE A 128 24.69 5.62 26.69
CA PHE A 128 25.11 5.94 28.06
C PHE A 128 25.18 7.45 28.20
N LEU A 129 24.15 8.02 28.85
CA LEU A 129 24.07 9.45 29.19
C LEU A 129 24.80 9.73 30.50
N GLY A 130 25.23 10.98 30.70
CA GLY A 130 25.89 11.41 31.91
C GLY A 130 27.23 10.74 32.16
N THR A 131 27.95 10.31 31.12
CA THR A 131 29.25 9.64 31.25
C THR A 131 30.34 10.65 31.62
N ARG A 132 31.01 10.41 32.75
CA ARG A 132 32.17 11.20 33.19
C ARG A 132 33.44 10.72 32.47
N ARG A 133 34.48 11.58 32.48
CA ARG A 133 35.73 11.27 31.76
C ARG A 133 36.41 9.98 32.28
N ASP A 134 36.35 9.69 33.56
CA ASP A 134 36.88 8.48 34.17
C ASP A 134 36.08 7.20 33.86
N GLN A 135 34.81 7.34 33.42
CA GLN A 135 33.92 6.25 33.07
C GLN A 135 33.89 5.99 31.52
N LEU A 136 34.56 6.86 30.75
CA LEU A 136 34.41 6.92 29.29
C LEU A 136 34.83 5.59 28.63
N GLU A 137 36.01 5.03 28.95
CA GLU A 137 36.51 3.77 28.35
C GLU A 137 35.54 2.62 28.64
N GLY A 138 35.05 2.50 29.89
CA GLY A 138 34.11 1.44 30.25
C GLY A 138 32.74 1.58 29.56
N ASN A 139 32.23 2.80 29.40
CA ASN A 139 30.95 3.01 28.71
C ASN A 139 31.05 2.86 27.18
N ILE A 140 32.22 3.19 26.60
CA ILE A 140 32.50 2.86 25.18
C ILE A 140 32.52 1.35 24.98
N ALA A 141 33.16 0.58 25.88
CA ALA A 141 33.17 -0.87 25.81
C ALA A 141 31.77 -1.49 25.91
N LYS A 142 30.91 -0.96 26.78
CA LYS A 142 29.52 -1.40 26.88
C LYS A 142 28.70 -1.04 25.65
N ALA A 143 28.83 0.19 25.11
CA ALA A 143 28.16 0.61 23.91
C ALA A 143 28.60 -0.23 22.70
N TYR A 144 29.90 -0.57 22.59
CA TYR A 144 30.39 -1.47 21.56
C TYR A 144 29.82 -2.90 21.73
N ALA A 145 29.73 -3.40 22.95
CA ALA A 145 29.23 -4.73 23.23
C ALA A 145 27.71 -4.87 22.95
N SER A 146 26.96 -3.76 22.87
CA SER A 146 25.52 -3.78 22.59
C SER A 146 25.18 -4.35 21.21
N MET A 147 26.14 -4.36 20.25
CA MET A 147 25.91 -5.00 18.96
C MET A 147 25.74 -6.53 19.03
N PHE A 148 26.18 -7.16 20.15
CA PHE A 148 26.03 -8.58 20.40
C PHE A 148 24.79 -8.91 21.26
N ASP A 149 23.93 -7.94 21.55
CA ASP A 149 22.65 -8.20 22.22
C ASP A 149 21.81 -9.21 21.43
N PHE A 150 21.21 -10.16 22.15
CA PHE A 150 20.40 -11.20 21.51
C PHE A 150 19.35 -10.64 20.57
N ARG A 151 18.65 -9.54 20.94
CA ARG A 151 17.65 -8.88 20.11
C ARG A 151 18.23 -8.37 18.78
N VAL A 152 19.45 -7.84 18.80
CA VAL A 152 20.15 -7.36 17.60
C VAL A 152 20.50 -8.53 16.67
N MET A 153 21.05 -9.60 17.25
CA MET A 153 21.47 -10.80 16.50
C MET A 153 20.26 -11.57 15.93
N GLU A 154 19.20 -11.70 16.69
CA GLU A 154 17.94 -12.30 16.26
C GLU A 154 17.30 -11.52 15.12
N TYR A 155 17.23 -10.18 15.23
CA TYR A 155 16.69 -9.32 14.16
C TYR A 155 17.51 -9.43 12.88
N LYS A 156 18.84 -9.48 12.95
CA LYS A 156 19.71 -9.71 11.80
C LYS A 156 19.43 -11.06 11.13
N THR A 157 19.32 -12.11 11.92
CA THR A 157 19.01 -13.46 11.42
C THR A 157 17.66 -13.51 10.71
N GLN A 158 16.64 -12.91 11.28
CA GLN A 158 15.28 -12.86 10.71
C GLN A 158 15.22 -12.09 9.38
N ASN A 159 16.08 -11.07 9.23
CA ASN A 159 16.17 -10.25 8.02
C ASN A 159 17.26 -10.71 7.02
N GLY A 160 17.88 -11.86 7.25
CA GLY A 160 18.88 -12.43 6.35
C GLY A 160 20.20 -11.63 6.27
N LEU A 161 20.50 -10.82 7.30
CA LEU A 161 21.74 -10.05 7.38
C LEU A 161 22.88 -10.92 7.92
N GLU A 162 24.07 -10.76 7.37
CA GLU A 162 25.24 -11.53 7.77
C GLU A 162 25.73 -11.14 9.17
N LEU A 163 25.73 -12.10 10.11
CA LEU A 163 26.21 -11.88 11.47
C LEU A 163 27.74 -11.62 11.51
N GLU A 164 28.49 -12.24 10.62
CA GLU A 164 29.96 -12.11 10.57
C GLU A 164 30.42 -10.71 10.20
N SER A 165 29.64 -9.98 9.43
CA SER A 165 29.90 -8.59 9.00
C SER A 165 29.53 -7.54 10.05
N SER A 166 29.01 -7.95 11.23
CA SER A 166 28.57 -7.02 12.28
C SER A 166 29.68 -6.07 12.70
N CYS A 167 29.39 -4.78 12.62
CA CYS A 167 30.32 -3.71 13.00
C CYS A 167 29.55 -2.51 13.57
N ILE A 168 30.21 -1.75 14.41
CA ILE A 168 29.63 -0.57 15.06
C ILE A 168 30.71 0.50 15.23
N SER A 169 30.31 1.75 15.15
CA SER A 169 31.08 2.92 15.58
C SER A 169 30.45 3.51 16.84
N ILE A 170 31.20 4.31 17.57
CA ILE A 170 30.72 4.94 18.80
C ILE A 170 30.88 6.45 18.71
N VAL A 171 29.82 7.16 19.03
CA VAL A 171 29.79 8.62 19.17
C VAL A 171 30.10 8.97 20.62
N VAL A 172 31.04 9.89 20.83
CA VAL A 172 31.33 10.54 22.10
C VAL A 172 30.99 12.02 21.95
N GLN A 173 29.87 12.44 22.51
CA GLN A 173 29.31 13.78 22.33
C GLN A 173 29.22 14.52 23.67
N GLN A 174 29.42 15.83 23.66
CA GLN A 174 29.13 16.69 24.81
C GLN A 174 27.67 16.45 25.22
N GLN A 175 27.48 16.10 26.48
CA GLN A 175 26.15 15.94 27.06
C GLN A 175 25.54 17.30 27.35
N VAL A 176 24.34 17.55 26.82
CA VAL A 176 23.52 18.73 27.14
C VAL A 176 22.78 18.46 28.46
N ALA A 177 22.89 19.34 29.39
CA ALA A 177 22.13 19.33 30.68
C ALA A 177 20.75 19.99 30.43
N SER A 178 19.89 19.30 29.71
CA SER A 178 18.64 19.85 29.18
C SER A 178 17.64 20.21 30.27
N ASP A 179 17.11 21.43 30.18
CA ASP A 179 15.95 21.90 30.94
C ASP A 179 14.66 21.32 30.32
N ILE A 180 14.62 21.33 29.00
CA ILE A 180 13.52 20.85 28.18
C ILE A 180 14.11 20.11 26.99
N SER A 181 13.50 19.01 26.61
CA SER A 181 13.94 18.24 25.44
C SER A 181 12.80 17.50 24.79
N GLY A 182 13.06 16.94 23.63
CA GLY A 182 12.04 16.19 22.92
C GLY A 182 12.43 15.73 21.54
N VAL A 183 11.41 15.41 20.77
CA VAL A 183 11.51 15.02 19.38
C VAL A 183 10.73 15.99 18.50
N GLY A 184 11.13 16.12 17.24
CA GLY A 184 10.45 16.98 16.29
C GLY A 184 10.44 16.35 14.91
N PHE A 185 9.29 16.38 14.25
CA PHE A 185 9.09 15.83 12.91
C PHE A 185 8.87 16.95 11.91
N SER A 186 9.51 16.89 10.76
CA SER A 186 9.31 17.85 9.67
C SER A 186 8.07 17.59 8.84
N LEU A 187 7.40 16.48 9.05
CA LEU A 187 6.07 16.17 8.55
C LEU A 187 5.19 15.64 9.69
N ASN A 188 3.89 15.79 9.58
CA ASN A 188 2.98 15.21 10.57
C ASN A 188 2.85 13.69 10.35
N PRO A 189 3.36 12.83 11.25
CA PRO A 189 3.33 11.38 11.07
C PRO A 189 1.92 10.78 11.14
N LEU A 190 0.93 11.50 11.70
CA LEU A 190 -0.45 11.02 11.81
C LEU A 190 -1.22 11.17 10.49
N ASN A 191 -0.99 12.28 9.76
CA ASN A 191 -1.71 12.59 8.53
C ASN A 191 -0.79 12.76 7.31
N ASN A 192 0.52 12.55 7.46
CA ASN A 192 1.53 12.66 6.41
C ASN A 192 1.66 14.07 5.76
N CYS A 193 1.14 15.12 6.38
CA CYS A 193 1.20 16.48 5.83
C CYS A 193 2.62 17.04 5.87
N TYR A 194 3.18 17.39 4.70
CA TYR A 194 4.53 17.96 4.56
C TYR A 194 4.63 19.41 5.00
N ASP A 195 3.52 20.11 5.15
CA ASP A 195 3.49 21.50 5.61
C ASP A 195 3.35 21.61 7.14
N GLU A 196 3.15 20.50 7.83
CA GLU A 196 3.00 20.46 9.28
C GLU A 196 4.25 19.91 9.96
N ALA A 197 4.82 20.67 10.91
CA ALA A 197 5.81 20.16 11.87
C ALA A 197 5.10 19.69 13.14
N VAL A 198 5.56 18.58 13.71
CA VAL A 198 5.06 18.07 15.00
C VAL A 198 6.20 18.07 16.01
N ILE A 199 5.96 18.66 17.17
CA ILE A 199 6.93 18.76 18.25
C ILE A 199 6.35 18.09 19.49
N ASN A 200 7.09 17.15 20.07
CA ASN A 200 6.83 16.56 21.38
C ASN A 200 7.88 17.06 22.37
N ALA A 201 7.44 17.57 23.52
CA ALA A 201 8.32 18.19 24.51
C ALA A 201 8.02 17.74 25.94
N SER A 202 9.09 17.55 26.72
CA SER A 202 9.01 17.31 28.16
C SER A 202 10.16 17.98 28.88
N PHE A 203 10.02 18.12 30.20
CA PHE A 203 11.08 18.64 31.07
C PHE A 203 12.22 17.63 31.25
N GLY A 204 13.44 18.13 31.34
CA GLY A 204 14.66 17.36 31.58
C GLY A 204 15.19 16.66 30.31
N LEU A 205 15.82 15.49 30.48
CA LEU A 205 16.46 14.72 29.42
C LEU A 205 15.46 14.00 28.54
N GLY A 206 15.68 13.98 27.21
CA GLY A 206 14.82 13.38 26.19
C GLY A 206 14.60 11.88 26.34
N GLU A 207 15.47 11.18 27.05
CA GLU A 207 15.33 9.77 27.38
C GLU A 207 13.96 9.43 28.00
N ALA A 208 13.36 10.36 28.77
CA ALA A 208 12.04 10.17 29.37
C ALA A 208 10.92 10.02 28.33
N ILE A 209 11.05 10.67 27.17
CA ILE A 209 10.11 10.58 26.05
C ILE A 209 10.38 9.29 25.27
N VAL A 210 11.62 9.06 24.89
CA VAL A 210 12.03 7.92 24.06
C VAL A 210 11.73 6.57 24.74
N SER A 211 11.93 6.50 26.06
CA SER A 211 11.62 5.30 26.86
C SER A 211 10.13 5.18 27.26
N GLY A 212 9.28 6.15 26.90
CA GLY A 212 7.85 6.12 27.19
C GLY A 212 7.48 6.32 28.67
N ILE A 213 8.40 6.86 29.50
CA ILE A 213 8.16 7.12 30.91
C ILE A 213 7.18 8.28 31.11
N VAL A 214 7.15 9.24 30.19
CA VAL A 214 6.32 10.44 30.27
C VAL A 214 5.50 10.63 28.99
N THR A 215 4.27 11.14 29.15
CA THR A 215 3.47 11.62 28.02
C THR A 215 3.83 13.09 27.75
N PRO A 216 4.51 13.41 26.64
CA PRO A 216 4.97 14.76 26.34
C PRO A 216 3.84 15.70 25.94
N ASP A 217 4.07 17.00 26.03
CA ASP A 217 3.25 17.98 25.33
C ASP A 217 3.37 17.78 23.82
N ASN A 218 2.29 18.04 23.08
CA ASN A 218 2.26 17.94 21.62
C ASN A 218 1.89 19.29 21.00
N TYR A 219 2.65 19.70 19.99
CA TYR A 219 2.43 20.92 19.22
C TYR A 219 2.46 20.60 17.74
N VAL A 220 1.47 21.11 17.00
CA VAL A 220 1.42 21.00 15.54
C VAL A 220 1.49 22.40 14.94
N ILE A 221 2.46 22.64 14.09
CA ILE A 221 2.75 23.96 13.50
C ILE A 221 2.69 23.87 11.99
N GLU A 222 1.95 24.77 11.35
CA GLU A 222 1.99 24.97 9.90
C GLU A 222 3.28 25.70 9.52
N LYS A 223 4.16 25.04 8.76
CA LYS A 223 5.54 25.51 8.51
C LYS A 223 5.63 26.72 7.59
N VAL A 224 4.62 26.99 6.76
CA VAL A 224 4.63 28.11 5.79
C VAL A 224 4.23 29.42 6.48
N SER A 225 3.09 29.42 7.17
CA SER A 225 2.58 30.56 7.92
C SER A 225 3.21 30.73 9.29
N MET A 226 3.87 29.68 9.80
CA MET A 226 4.35 29.59 11.19
C MET A 226 3.20 29.67 12.22
N GLU A 227 2.01 29.21 11.85
CA GLU A 227 0.84 29.19 12.73
C GLU A 227 0.82 27.93 13.60
N LEU A 228 0.59 28.08 14.89
CA LEU A 228 0.37 26.97 15.82
C LEU A 228 -1.07 26.46 15.63
N LEU A 229 -1.19 25.29 14.97
CA LEU A 229 -2.48 24.67 14.66
C LEU A 229 -3.09 23.94 15.86
N GLU A 230 -2.25 23.23 16.61
CA GLU A 230 -2.67 22.43 17.77
C GLU A 230 -1.67 22.53 18.91
N LYS A 231 -2.18 22.59 20.13
CA LYS A 231 -1.40 22.58 21.36
C LYS A 231 -2.10 21.72 22.40
N THR A 232 -1.48 20.60 22.76
CA THR A 232 -1.95 19.70 23.81
C THR A 232 -0.93 19.63 24.92
N VAL A 233 -1.29 20.10 26.13
CA VAL A 233 -0.43 20.05 27.30
C VAL A 233 -0.83 18.85 28.17
N ASN A 234 0.10 17.94 28.37
CA ASN A 234 -0.11 16.70 29.10
C ASN A 234 0.47 16.74 30.51
N ASN A 235 0.16 15.71 31.32
CA ASN A 235 0.71 15.56 32.67
C ASN A 235 2.10 14.91 32.60
N LYS A 236 3.14 15.71 32.89
CA LYS A 236 4.55 15.30 32.88
C LYS A 236 5.06 15.16 34.34
N ALA A 237 4.48 14.19 35.07
CA ALA A 237 4.75 14.01 36.49
C ALA A 237 6.21 13.68 36.81
N ILE A 238 6.93 13.09 35.88
CA ILE A 238 8.30 12.62 36.03
C ILE A 238 9.20 13.30 35.01
N ALA A 239 10.44 13.58 35.39
CA ALA A 239 11.50 14.02 34.50
C ALA A 239 12.83 13.32 34.84
N LEU A 240 13.75 13.27 33.88
CA LEU A 240 15.09 12.74 34.05
C LEU A 240 16.10 13.87 34.02
N LYS A 241 17.12 13.80 34.87
CA LYS A 241 18.24 14.74 34.90
C LYS A 241 19.59 14.01 35.07
N LEU A 242 20.66 14.73 34.82
CA LEU A 242 22.01 14.20 35.08
C LEU A 242 22.23 14.06 36.57
N ALA A 243 22.76 12.90 36.98
CA ALA A 243 23.14 12.65 38.37
C ALA A 243 24.55 13.20 38.68
N ASP A 244 24.77 13.68 39.89
CA ASP A 244 26.04 14.29 40.34
C ASP A 244 27.24 13.33 40.19
N LYS A 245 26.99 12.01 40.35
CA LYS A 245 28.02 10.93 40.25
C LYS A 245 28.19 10.32 38.87
N GLY A 246 27.52 10.88 37.88
CA GLY A 246 27.41 10.34 36.55
C GLY A 246 26.17 9.46 36.38
N GLY A 247 25.74 9.29 35.11
CA GLY A 247 24.48 8.66 34.73
C GLY A 247 23.30 9.63 34.84
N ILE A 248 22.09 9.06 34.90
CA ILE A 248 20.82 9.81 34.97
C ILE A 248 20.03 9.40 36.20
N GLU A 249 19.24 10.32 36.76
CA GLU A 249 18.31 10.05 37.83
C GLU A 249 16.92 10.59 37.55
N GLN A 250 15.92 9.93 38.09
CA GLN A 250 14.51 10.31 37.97
C GLN A 250 14.15 11.26 39.12
N PHE A 251 13.37 12.31 38.85
CA PHE A 251 12.81 13.20 39.83
C PHE A 251 11.35 13.53 39.55
N GLU A 252 10.62 13.87 40.62
CA GLU A 252 9.24 14.35 40.47
C GLU A 252 9.25 15.78 39.94
N ASN A 253 8.47 16.02 38.88
CA ASN A 253 8.34 17.35 38.32
C ASN A 253 7.42 18.22 39.19
N PRO A 254 7.89 19.35 39.70
CA PRO A 254 7.08 20.23 40.56
C PRO A 254 5.92 20.92 39.81
N LEU A 255 5.98 20.95 38.49
CA LEU A 255 4.98 21.60 37.62
C LEU A 255 4.51 20.65 36.49
N PRO A 256 3.88 19.52 36.83
CA PRO A 256 3.63 18.45 35.90
C PRO A 256 2.66 18.83 34.75
N THR A 257 1.78 19.77 34.99
CA THR A 257 0.79 20.24 33.99
C THR A 257 1.16 21.59 33.36
N ALA A 258 2.35 22.12 33.65
CA ALA A 258 2.83 23.33 32.97
C ALA A 258 3.24 23.02 31.52
N GLN A 259 3.02 23.99 30.65
CA GLN A 259 3.53 23.93 29.27
C GLN A 259 5.06 23.86 29.29
N ALA A 260 5.62 22.91 28.55
CA ALA A 260 7.07 22.70 28.51
C ALA A 260 7.79 23.78 27.69
N LEU A 261 7.29 24.15 26.55
CA LEU A 261 7.89 25.13 25.64
C LEU A 261 7.10 26.43 25.63
N THR A 262 7.79 27.56 25.64
CA THR A 262 7.20 28.87 25.30
C THR A 262 6.89 28.94 23.81
N ASP A 263 5.96 29.82 23.41
CA ASP A 263 5.61 30.01 21.99
C ASP A 263 6.84 30.44 21.15
N SER A 264 7.75 31.23 21.72
CA SER A 264 9.01 31.61 21.05
C SER A 264 9.94 30.40 20.82
N GLN A 265 10.05 29.50 21.80
CA GLN A 265 10.85 28.28 21.67
C GLN A 265 10.24 27.30 20.64
N ILE A 266 8.90 27.21 20.59
CA ILE A 266 8.20 26.40 19.55
C ILE A 266 8.56 26.92 18.16
N MET A 267 8.52 28.24 17.93
CA MET A 267 8.85 28.83 16.63
C MET A 267 10.33 28.63 16.27
N SER A 268 11.25 28.83 17.22
CA SER A 268 12.69 28.62 17.00
C SER A 268 13.01 27.17 16.66
N LEU A 269 12.33 26.23 17.31
CA LEU A 269 12.48 24.80 17.05
C LEU A 269 11.87 24.42 15.68
N THR A 270 10.74 25.02 15.32
CA THR A 270 10.15 24.82 13.98
C THR A 270 11.10 25.29 12.88
N GLU A 271 11.78 26.43 13.06
CA GLU A 271 12.80 26.87 12.10
C GLU A 271 14.00 25.90 12.04
N LEU A 272 14.45 25.35 13.17
CA LEU A 272 15.50 24.32 13.16
C LEU A 272 15.06 23.07 12.38
N ILE A 273 13.81 22.61 12.55
CA ILE A 273 13.23 21.47 11.81
C ILE A 273 13.25 21.75 10.31
N LYS A 274 12.80 22.95 9.88
CA LYS A 274 12.84 23.37 8.47
C LYS A 274 14.25 23.40 7.90
N LEU A 275 15.23 23.90 8.66
CA LEU A 275 16.63 23.89 8.26
C LEU A 275 17.19 22.49 8.10
N CYS A 276 16.86 21.58 9.00
CA CYS A 276 17.22 20.16 8.90
C CYS A 276 16.59 19.51 7.64
N GLU A 277 15.28 19.69 7.43
CA GLU A 277 14.60 19.17 6.24
C GLU A 277 15.20 19.72 4.94
N SER A 278 15.50 21.02 4.90
CA SER A 278 16.16 21.66 3.76
C SER A 278 17.57 21.14 3.52
N HIS A 279 18.35 20.84 4.57
CA HIS A 279 19.68 20.29 4.44
C HIS A 279 19.67 18.84 3.90
N TYR A 280 18.77 18.00 4.43
CA TYR A 280 18.71 16.58 4.09
C TYR A 280 17.89 16.30 2.83
N GLN A 281 17.05 17.22 2.38
CA GLN A 281 16.16 17.08 1.21
C GLN A 281 15.13 15.93 1.31
N PHE A 282 14.85 15.47 2.53
CA PHE A 282 13.80 14.50 2.86
C PHE A 282 13.19 14.82 4.22
N PRO A 283 11.99 14.27 4.54
CA PRO A 283 11.38 14.45 5.85
C PRO A 283 12.27 13.90 6.97
N VAL A 284 12.47 14.71 8.00
CA VAL A 284 13.37 14.37 9.12
C VAL A 284 12.63 14.24 10.45
N ASP A 285 13.16 13.36 11.27
CA ASP A 285 12.91 13.19 12.69
C ASP A 285 14.15 13.70 13.44
N ILE A 286 13.98 14.67 14.35
CA ILE A 286 15.07 15.25 15.12
C ILE A 286 14.88 15.04 16.61
N GLU A 287 15.99 14.77 17.31
CA GLU A 287 16.09 14.90 18.77
C GLU A 287 16.72 16.27 19.08
N TRP A 288 16.14 16.99 20.02
CA TRP A 288 16.55 18.34 20.38
C TRP A 288 16.52 18.57 21.89
N ALA A 289 17.24 19.55 22.35
CA ALA A 289 17.23 20.00 23.75
C ALA A 289 17.44 21.51 23.87
N PHE A 290 16.82 22.11 24.88
CA PHE A 290 17.18 23.43 25.39
C PHE A 290 18.00 23.31 26.68
N GLU A 291 19.10 24.03 26.76
CA GLU A 291 19.91 24.25 27.97
C GLU A 291 20.06 25.76 28.14
N ASN A 292 19.54 26.33 29.24
CA ASN A 292 19.55 27.78 29.46
C ASN A 292 19.11 28.61 28.26
N ASP A 293 17.94 28.27 27.69
CA ASP A 293 17.36 28.87 26.47
C ASP A 293 18.17 28.66 25.18
N THR A 294 19.28 27.95 25.22
CA THR A 294 20.07 27.61 24.04
C THR A 294 19.57 26.32 23.43
N LEU A 295 19.14 26.37 22.14
CA LEU A 295 18.66 25.20 21.39
C LEU A 295 19.83 24.39 20.83
N HIS A 296 19.75 23.07 21.01
CA HIS A 296 20.71 22.09 20.52
C HIS A 296 20.01 21.01 19.67
N LEU A 297 20.65 20.64 18.57
CA LEU A 297 20.29 19.46 17.75
C LEU A 297 21.10 18.25 18.25
N LEU A 298 20.42 17.24 18.80
CA LEU A 298 21.09 16.05 19.37
C LEU A 298 21.19 14.91 18.36
N GLN A 299 20.26 14.83 17.40
CA GLN A 299 20.24 13.86 16.31
C GLN A 299 19.30 14.34 15.21
N ALA A 300 19.56 13.96 13.96
CA ALA A 300 18.60 14.04 12.86
C ALA A 300 18.66 12.75 12.05
N ARG A 301 17.52 12.21 11.67
CA ARG A 301 17.42 10.99 10.86
C ARG A 301 16.25 11.08 9.88
N PRO A 302 16.26 10.30 8.77
CA PRO A 302 15.12 10.21 7.86
C PRO A 302 13.88 9.65 8.58
N VAL A 303 12.71 10.22 8.29
CA VAL A 303 11.44 9.56 8.62
C VAL A 303 11.24 8.41 7.63
N THR A 304 11.13 7.17 8.14
CA THR A 304 11.01 5.97 7.28
C THR A 304 9.57 5.55 7.01
N GLY A 305 8.63 5.95 7.85
CA GLY A 305 7.24 5.52 7.82
C GLY A 305 6.28 6.49 7.11
N TYR A 306 6.74 7.34 6.18
CA TYR A 306 5.88 8.27 5.47
C TYR A 306 5.52 7.78 4.07
N VAL A 307 4.42 8.32 3.51
CA VAL A 307 4.04 8.10 2.13
C VAL A 307 4.69 9.18 1.25
N PRO A 308 5.67 8.83 0.42
CA PRO A 308 6.28 9.80 -0.48
C PRO A 308 5.29 10.20 -1.57
N LEU A 309 5.34 11.47 -1.99
CA LEU A 309 4.54 11.99 -3.08
C LEU A 309 5.43 12.18 -4.30
N PHE A 310 4.99 11.71 -5.45
CA PHE A 310 5.70 11.95 -6.70
C PHE A 310 5.88 13.44 -6.96
N PRO A 311 7.04 13.87 -7.48
CA PRO A 311 7.32 15.29 -7.74
C PRO A 311 6.24 15.97 -8.58
N GLU A 312 5.66 15.24 -9.54
CA GLU A 312 4.63 15.72 -10.47
C GLU A 312 3.29 16.01 -9.78
N LEU A 313 3.05 15.43 -8.60
CA LEU A 313 1.86 15.69 -7.79
C LEU A 313 2.04 16.86 -6.80
N ARG A 314 3.28 17.31 -6.59
CA ARG A 314 3.60 18.32 -5.57
C ARG A 314 3.30 19.74 -6.07
N THR A 315 2.64 20.52 -5.23
CA THR A 315 2.63 21.98 -5.32
C THR A 315 3.72 22.56 -4.41
N LEU A 316 4.13 23.80 -4.66
CA LEU A 316 5.06 24.50 -3.76
C LEU A 316 4.37 24.88 -2.45
N PRO A 317 5.13 24.99 -1.34
CA PRO A 317 4.59 25.49 -0.07
C PRO A 317 3.91 26.84 -0.26
N GLY A 318 2.66 26.98 0.24
CA GLY A 318 1.87 28.21 0.12
C GLY A 318 1.07 28.34 -1.19
N GLU A 319 1.28 27.47 -2.18
CA GLU A 319 0.41 27.40 -3.35
C GLU A 319 -0.93 26.71 -3.08
N PRO A 320 -1.97 26.99 -3.90
CA PRO A 320 -3.23 26.27 -3.77
C PRO A 320 -3.06 24.76 -3.84
N LYS A 321 -3.51 24.07 -2.81
CA LYS A 321 -3.40 22.61 -2.73
C LYS A 321 -4.34 21.94 -3.73
N GLN A 322 -3.91 20.79 -4.24
CA GLN A 322 -4.67 19.92 -5.13
C GLN A 322 -5.00 18.62 -4.40
N LEU A 323 -6.18 18.07 -4.63
CA LEU A 323 -6.63 16.84 -4.02
C LEU A 323 -6.71 15.72 -5.06
N TYR A 324 -6.07 14.60 -4.76
CA TYR A 324 -5.99 13.42 -5.61
C TYR A 324 -6.69 12.23 -4.95
N MET A 325 -7.38 11.46 -5.76
CA MET A 325 -7.90 10.16 -5.35
C MET A 325 -7.20 9.09 -6.19
N ASP A 326 -6.45 8.21 -5.56
CA ASP A 326 -5.92 7.02 -6.23
C ASP A 326 -7.09 6.08 -6.52
N ILE A 327 -7.36 5.83 -7.80
CA ILE A 327 -8.47 4.96 -8.19
C ILE A 327 -8.09 3.47 -8.17
N MET A 328 -6.81 3.16 -7.98
CA MET A 328 -6.34 1.78 -7.94
C MET A 328 -7.04 0.97 -6.84
N PRO A 329 -7.12 1.44 -5.58
CA PRO A 329 -7.84 0.75 -4.53
C PRO A 329 -9.35 0.64 -4.79
N LEU A 330 -9.90 1.53 -5.59
CA LEU A 330 -11.35 1.60 -5.86
C LEU A 330 -11.76 0.80 -7.08
N THR A 331 -10.80 0.38 -7.91
CA THR A 331 -11.04 -0.34 -9.16
C THR A 331 -10.68 -1.81 -8.97
N GLN A 332 -11.47 -2.69 -9.51
CA GLN A 332 -11.26 -4.14 -9.40
C GLN A 332 -9.91 -4.56 -9.99
N GLY A 333 -9.05 -5.17 -9.16
CA GLY A 333 -7.78 -5.79 -9.59
C GLY A 333 -6.55 -4.87 -9.59
N PHE A 334 -6.55 -3.82 -8.76
CA PHE A 334 -5.42 -2.90 -8.61
C PHE A 334 -5.03 -2.75 -7.13
N ASP A 335 -4.36 -3.74 -6.60
CA ASP A 335 -3.78 -3.70 -5.25
C ASP A 335 -2.31 -3.22 -5.23
N ALA A 336 -1.69 -3.11 -6.39
CA ALA A 336 -0.31 -2.65 -6.55
C ALA A 336 -0.16 -1.77 -7.81
N PRO A 337 0.88 -0.95 -7.93
CA PRO A 337 1.19 -0.21 -9.14
C PRO A 337 1.29 -1.16 -10.35
N LEU A 338 0.77 -0.73 -11.49
CA LEU A 338 0.97 -1.43 -12.75
C LEU A 338 2.45 -1.40 -13.15
N SER A 339 2.91 -2.41 -13.89
CA SER A 339 4.20 -2.35 -14.57
C SER A 339 4.30 -1.12 -15.49
N VAL A 340 5.50 -0.77 -15.93
CA VAL A 340 5.69 0.37 -16.84
C VAL A 340 4.84 0.21 -18.10
N LEU A 341 4.92 -0.95 -18.74
CA LEU A 341 4.10 -1.27 -19.92
C LEU A 341 2.60 -1.33 -19.59
N GLY A 342 2.25 -1.89 -18.44
CA GLY A 342 0.86 -1.95 -17.95
C GLY A 342 0.28 -0.55 -17.75
N GLY A 343 1.08 0.38 -17.24
CA GLY A 343 0.72 1.79 -17.11
C GLY A 343 0.39 2.45 -18.46
N ASP A 344 1.22 2.23 -19.48
CA ASP A 344 0.97 2.75 -20.84
C ASP A 344 -0.34 2.21 -21.42
N ILE A 345 -0.54 0.90 -21.34
CA ILE A 345 -1.74 0.23 -21.86
C ILE A 345 -2.99 0.76 -21.15
N TRP A 346 -2.93 0.89 -19.83
CA TRP A 346 -4.07 1.38 -19.05
C TRP A 346 -4.37 2.86 -19.31
N ALA A 347 -3.33 3.69 -19.51
CA ALA A 347 -3.50 5.08 -19.93
C ALA A 347 -4.31 5.18 -21.24
N MET A 348 -4.04 4.31 -22.20
CA MET A 348 -4.79 4.26 -23.46
C MET A 348 -6.25 3.84 -23.25
N VAL A 349 -6.55 2.87 -22.35
CA VAL A 349 -7.93 2.54 -21.96
C VAL A 349 -8.67 3.78 -21.46
N LEU A 350 -8.03 4.51 -20.54
CA LEU A 350 -8.62 5.72 -19.98
C LEU A 350 -8.78 6.84 -21.01
N ASP A 351 -7.83 7.01 -21.91
CA ASP A 351 -7.91 8.04 -22.96
C ASP A 351 -9.05 7.76 -23.94
N ARG A 352 -9.31 6.51 -24.28
CA ARG A 352 -10.46 6.15 -25.09
C ARG A 352 -11.79 6.37 -24.35
N LEU A 353 -11.87 6.09 -23.08
CA LEU A 353 -13.03 6.42 -22.23
C LEU A 353 -13.28 7.94 -22.16
N LYS A 354 -12.22 8.76 -22.25
CA LYS A 354 -12.31 10.24 -22.25
C LYS A 354 -12.79 10.85 -23.56
N GLN A 355 -12.61 10.21 -24.71
CA GLN A 355 -12.89 10.77 -26.06
C GLN A 355 -14.36 11.13 -26.31
N GLY A 356 -15.03 11.74 -25.41
CA GLY A 356 -16.39 12.23 -25.58
C GLY A 356 -16.98 12.91 -24.34
N SER A 357 -16.37 12.75 -23.18
CA SER A 357 -17.02 13.12 -21.92
C SER A 357 -16.19 13.97 -20.96
N PHE A 358 -14.87 13.96 -21.05
CA PHE A 358 -14.00 14.61 -20.05
C PHE A 358 -12.86 15.42 -20.70
N PRO A 359 -12.49 16.61 -20.17
CA PRO A 359 -11.32 17.35 -20.60
C PRO A 359 -10.04 16.52 -20.42
N ALA A 360 -9.10 16.66 -21.37
CA ALA A 360 -7.78 16.06 -21.32
C ALA A 360 -6.70 17.11 -20.96
N GLY A 361 -5.52 16.66 -20.49
CA GLY A 361 -4.38 17.52 -20.15
C GLY A 361 -4.39 17.94 -18.66
N GLU A 362 -3.66 19.02 -18.33
CA GLU A 362 -3.56 19.58 -16.97
C GLU A 362 -4.93 19.93 -16.36
N ASP A 363 -5.90 20.31 -17.18
CA ASP A 363 -7.29 20.53 -16.77
C ASP A 363 -8.14 19.24 -16.77
N GLY A 364 -7.53 18.06 -16.99
CA GLY A 364 -8.20 16.78 -17.01
C GLY A 364 -8.67 16.32 -15.63
N TYR A 365 -9.48 15.24 -15.64
CA TYR A 365 -9.93 14.62 -14.38
C TYR A 365 -9.09 13.41 -13.98
N LEU A 366 -8.28 12.88 -14.88
CA LEU A 366 -7.49 11.66 -14.67
C LEU A 366 -6.02 11.92 -15.03
N LEU A 367 -5.14 11.40 -14.19
CA LEU A 367 -3.69 11.42 -14.38
C LEU A 367 -3.17 9.99 -14.21
N ASN A 368 -2.41 9.49 -15.19
CA ASN A 368 -1.63 8.26 -15.08
C ASN A 368 -0.19 8.62 -14.72
N LEU A 369 0.33 8.07 -13.66
CA LEU A 369 1.66 8.37 -13.17
C LEU A 369 2.29 7.15 -12.50
N HIS A 370 3.43 6.70 -13.05
CA HIS A 370 4.23 5.60 -12.49
C HIS A 370 3.39 4.36 -12.09
N GLY A 371 2.56 3.91 -13.03
CA GLY A 371 1.68 2.76 -12.83
C GLY A 371 0.47 3.00 -11.93
N ARG A 372 0.28 4.21 -11.39
CA ARG A 372 -0.89 4.61 -10.60
C ARG A 372 -1.82 5.53 -11.37
N GLN A 373 -3.10 5.50 -11.00
CA GLN A 373 -4.15 6.27 -11.64
C GLN A 373 -4.81 7.19 -10.64
N TYR A 374 -4.74 8.49 -10.89
CA TYR A 374 -5.31 9.50 -9.99
C TYR A 374 -6.50 10.21 -10.61
N PHE A 375 -7.60 10.34 -9.87
CA PHE A 375 -8.60 11.36 -10.11
C PHE A 375 -8.13 12.69 -9.54
N LEU A 376 -8.16 13.73 -10.38
CA LEU A 376 -7.90 15.11 -9.99
C LEU A 376 -9.20 15.68 -9.39
N LEU A 377 -9.44 15.43 -8.09
CA LEU A 377 -10.71 15.76 -7.44
C LEU A 377 -10.96 17.27 -7.46
N HIS A 378 -9.94 18.08 -7.29
CA HIS A 378 -10.06 19.54 -7.40
C HIS A 378 -10.64 19.97 -8.76
N ASN A 379 -10.29 19.32 -9.87
CA ASN A 379 -10.87 19.57 -11.19
C ASN A 379 -12.29 18.99 -11.30
N LEU A 380 -12.53 17.81 -10.77
CA LEU A 380 -13.86 17.19 -10.72
C LEU A 380 -14.85 18.10 -9.99
N PHE A 381 -14.48 18.65 -8.86
CA PHE A 381 -15.32 19.61 -8.11
C PHE A 381 -15.55 20.91 -8.86
N LYS A 382 -14.53 21.44 -9.55
CA LYS A 382 -14.69 22.60 -10.43
C LYS A 382 -15.70 22.33 -11.54
N GLY A 383 -15.72 21.11 -12.10
CA GLY A 383 -16.64 20.71 -13.19
C GLY A 383 -18.06 20.41 -12.72
N LEU A 384 -18.25 19.74 -11.58
CA LEU A 384 -19.54 19.24 -11.11
C LEU A 384 -20.23 20.12 -10.05
N GLY A 385 -19.47 21.02 -9.42
CA GLY A 385 -19.94 21.87 -8.33
C GLY A 385 -20.06 21.15 -6.98
N LYS A 386 -20.20 21.93 -5.89
CA LYS A 386 -20.13 21.51 -4.50
C LYS A 386 -21.01 20.29 -4.15
N LYS A 387 -22.31 20.35 -4.50
CA LYS A 387 -23.27 19.32 -4.06
C LYS A 387 -23.05 17.95 -4.71
N LEU A 388 -22.68 17.91 -5.99
CA LEU A 388 -22.49 16.65 -6.71
C LEU A 388 -21.10 16.08 -6.40
N GLY A 389 -20.10 16.94 -6.28
CA GLY A 389 -18.76 16.55 -5.87
C GLY A 389 -18.74 15.93 -4.47
N ALA A 390 -19.37 16.58 -3.48
CA ALA A 390 -19.49 16.05 -2.13
C ALA A 390 -20.21 14.69 -2.10
N ARG A 391 -21.28 14.51 -2.88
CA ARG A 391 -21.99 13.22 -2.97
C ARG A 391 -21.12 12.11 -3.58
N ILE A 392 -20.27 12.45 -4.53
CA ILE A 392 -19.34 11.49 -5.13
C ILE A 392 -18.28 11.10 -4.10
N LEU A 393 -17.67 12.06 -3.39
CA LEU A 393 -16.69 11.77 -2.35
C LEU A 393 -17.26 10.89 -1.25
N SER A 394 -18.42 11.24 -0.69
CA SER A 394 -19.06 10.46 0.37
C SER A 394 -19.51 9.06 -0.05
N SER A 395 -19.65 8.79 -1.36
CA SER A 395 -19.94 7.45 -1.87
C SER A 395 -18.70 6.54 -1.97
N TYR A 396 -17.51 7.11 -1.91
CA TYR A 396 -16.26 6.37 -2.00
C TYR A 396 -15.58 6.19 -0.64
N ASP A 397 -15.70 7.17 0.27
CA ASP A 397 -15.08 7.10 1.58
C ASP A 397 -15.80 8.02 2.58
N ASN A 398 -16.09 7.47 3.77
CA ASN A 398 -16.65 8.21 4.89
C ASN A 398 -15.63 9.18 5.54
N ALA A 399 -14.36 9.17 5.15
CA ALA A 399 -13.33 10.10 5.66
C ALA A 399 -13.68 11.57 5.44
N PHE A 400 -14.56 11.86 4.47
CA PHE A 400 -15.03 13.21 4.14
C PHE A 400 -16.41 13.53 4.68
N GLU A 401 -17.08 12.59 5.33
CA GLU A 401 -18.43 12.81 5.88
C GLU A 401 -18.38 13.91 6.96
N GLY A 402 -19.20 14.96 6.78
CA GLY A 402 -19.21 16.11 7.66
C GLY A 402 -18.12 17.17 7.42
N ARG A 403 -17.15 16.92 6.51
CA ARG A 403 -16.07 17.85 6.14
C ARG A 403 -16.18 18.45 4.75
N GLU A 404 -17.31 18.29 4.08
CA GLU A 404 -17.47 18.68 2.67
C GLU A 404 -17.27 20.19 2.43
N GLU A 405 -17.61 21.03 3.44
CA GLU A 405 -17.43 22.48 3.30
C GLU A 405 -15.99 22.90 3.49
N GLU A 406 -15.26 22.30 4.43
CA GLU A 406 -13.84 22.54 4.68
C GLU A 406 -13.02 22.08 3.47
N THR A 407 -13.24 20.84 3.01
CA THR A 407 -12.60 20.27 1.82
C THR A 407 -12.86 21.12 0.59
N TYR A 408 -14.09 21.61 0.41
CA TYR A 408 -14.41 22.47 -0.71
C TYR A 408 -13.66 23.81 -0.66
N ARG A 409 -13.56 24.46 0.52
CA ARG A 409 -12.83 25.72 0.68
C ARG A 409 -11.33 25.53 0.47
N GLU A 410 -10.75 24.51 1.03
CA GLU A 410 -9.31 24.26 0.98
C GLU A 410 -8.81 23.95 -0.44
N TYR A 411 -9.57 23.14 -1.20
CA TYR A 411 -9.10 22.64 -2.50
C TYR A 411 -9.77 23.27 -3.72
N ILE A 412 -10.87 24.00 -3.57
CA ILE A 412 -11.71 24.33 -4.75
C ILE A 412 -12.02 25.83 -4.89
N ALA A 413 -12.08 26.60 -3.81
CA ALA A 413 -12.68 27.92 -3.78
C ALA A 413 -11.98 29.00 -4.66
N GLN A 414 -10.77 28.75 -5.12
CA GLN A 414 -9.94 29.79 -5.72
C GLN A 414 -10.05 29.94 -7.26
N ASN A 415 -10.73 29.03 -8.02
CA ASN A 415 -10.77 29.15 -9.50
C ASN A 415 -11.98 28.49 -10.20
N VAL A 416 -13.19 28.73 -9.75
CA VAL A 416 -14.42 27.98 -10.13
C VAL A 416 -15.01 28.30 -11.51
N THR A 417 -14.70 29.42 -12.15
CA THR A 417 -15.58 30.00 -13.19
C THR A 417 -15.41 29.47 -14.61
N SER A 418 -14.24 28.98 -15.03
CA SER A 418 -14.02 28.57 -16.43
C SER A 418 -14.37 27.10 -16.71
N LEU A 419 -14.06 26.19 -15.80
CA LEU A 419 -14.30 24.76 -15.93
C LEU A 419 -15.77 24.37 -15.80
N MET A 420 -16.57 25.10 -15.00
CA MET A 420 -18.02 24.86 -14.89
C MET A 420 -18.75 25.06 -16.21
N LYS A 421 -18.34 25.98 -17.08
CA LYS A 421 -18.95 26.20 -18.40
C LYS A 421 -18.60 25.06 -19.37
N GLN A 422 -17.38 24.54 -19.32
CA GLN A 422 -16.94 23.41 -20.14
C GLN A 422 -17.61 22.11 -19.69
N GLY A 423 -17.71 21.87 -18.38
CA GLY A 423 -18.37 20.72 -17.81
C GLY A 423 -19.86 20.62 -18.15
N LYS A 424 -20.57 21.75 -18.13
CA LYS A 424 -22.01 21.80 -18.56
C LYS A 424 -22.17 21.50 -20.03
N LYS A 425 -21.27 21.97 -20.90
CA LYS A 425 -21.29 21.64 -22.35
C LYS A 425 -21.01 20.16 -22.58
N ALA A 426 -20.02 19.58 -21.88
CA ALA A 426 -19.71 18.15 -21.96
C ALA A 426 -20.85 17.30 -21.44
N GLN A 427 -21.50 17.64 -20.34
CA GLN A 427 -22.71 16.98 -19.82
C GLN A 427 -23.87 17.03 -20.80
N LEU A 428 -24.15 18.19 -21.40
CA LEU A 428 -25.19 18.32 -22.42
C LEU A 428 -24.86 17.48 -23.66
N ARG A 429 -23.63 17.49 -24.13
CA ARG A 429 -23.19 16.67 -25.28
C ARG A 429 -23.37 15.17 -24.94
N MET A 430 -22.94 14.74 -23.74
CA MET A 430 -23.12 13.38 -23.27
C MET A 430 -24.60 12.94 -23.22
N ILE A 431 -25.47 13.79 -22.71
CA ILE A 431 -26.92 13.54 -22.67
C ILE A 431 -27.46 13.39 -24.09
N PHE A 432 -27.12 14.29 -25.01
CA PHE A 432 -27.60 14.26 -26.40
C PHE A 432 -27.08 13.07 -27.19
N THR A 433 -25.87 12.55 -26.89
CA THR A 433 -25.31 11.36 -27.56
C THR A 433 -25.80 10.04 -26.95
N MET A 434 -25.90 9.99 -25.60
CA MET A 434 -26.30 8.76 -24.90
C MET A 434 -27.82 8.53 -24.88
N LEU A 435 -28.63 9.58 -24.81
CA LEU A 435 -30.10 9.46 -24.70
C LEU A 435 -30.73 8.70 -25.89
N PRO A 436 -30.40 8.98 -27.18
CA PRO A 436 -30.93 8.21 -28.31
C PRO A 436 -30.49 6.74 -28.28
N ALA A 437 -29.23 6.46 -27.93
CA ALA A 437 -28.73 5.11 -27.81
C ALA A 437 -29.44 4.35 -26.68
N MET A 438 -29.62 4.97 -25.51
CA MET A 438 -30.36 4.41 -24.40
C MET A 438 -31.82 4.10 -24.73
N VAL A 439 -32.50 5.01 -25.45
CA VAL A 439 -33.89 4.77 -25.93
C VAL A 439 -33.94 3.55 -26.85
N LYS A 440 -32.98 3.39 -27.76
CA LYS A 440 -32.90 2.22 -28.64
C LYS A 440 -32.73 0.91 -27.86
N VAL A 441 -31.91 0.91 -26.82
CA VAL A 441 -31.72 -0.26 -25.93
C VAL A 441 -33.01 -0.57 -25.16
N ILE A 442 -33.69 0.43 -24.59
CA ILE A 442 -34.94 0.25 -23.86
C ILE A 442 -36.07 -0.29 -24.73
N LEU A 443 -36.13 0.13 -26.02
CA LEU A 443 -37.16 -0.30 -26.94
C LEU A 443 -36.94 -1.72 -27.49
N ASN A 444 -35.68 -2.14 -27.68
CA ASN A 444 -35.33 -3.44 -28.26
C ASN A 444 -34.17 -4.09 -27.48
N PRO A 445 -34.30 -4.41 -26.18
CA PRO A 445 -33.17 -4.86 -25.36
C PRO A 445 -32.54 -6.20 -25.82
N VAL A 446 -33.35 -7.15 -26.25
CA VAL A 446 -32.88 -8.47 -26.73
C VAL A 446 -31.97 -8.31 -27.96
N LYS A 447 -32.48 -7.67 -29.01
CA LYS A 447 -31.68 -7.43 -30.20
C LYS A 447 -30.40 -6.67 -29.96
N ARG A 448 -30.41 -5.71 -29.03
CA ARG A 448 -29.22 -4.91 -28.66
C ARG A 448 -28.22 -5.71 -27.84
N ALA A 449 -28.67 -6.63 -26.99
CA ALA A 449 -27.82 -7.56 -26.30
C ALA A 449 -27.12 -8.52 -27.29
N GLU A 450 -27.85 -9.11 -28.20
CA GLU A 450 -27.29 -9.95 -29.29
C GLU A 450 -26.24 -9.20 -30.11
N GLU A 451 -26.56 -7.99 -30.59
CA GLU A 451 -25.63 -7.15 -31.34
C GLU A 451 -24.36 -6.80 -30.51
N PHE A 452 -24.48 -6.64 -29.17
CA PHE A 452 -23.35 -6.39 -28.32
C PHE A 452 -22.49 -7.65 -28.14
N GLU A 453 -23.09 -8.80 -27.92
CA GLU A 453 -22.41 -10.10 -27.84
C GLU A 453 -21.65 -10.44 -29.12
N ASP A 454 -22.23 -10.17 -30.29
CA ASP A 454 -21.57 -10.36 -31.59
C ASP A 454 -20.27 -9.53 -31.70
N VAL A 455 -20.31 -8.28 -31.22
CA VAL A 455 -19.12 -7.40 -31.16
C VAL A 455 -18.09 -7.96 -30.19
N VAL A 456 -18.51 -8.40 -29.02
CA VAL A 456 -17.62 -9.00 -27.98
C VAL A 456 -16.92 -10.23 -28.58
N HIS A 457 -17.67 -11.16 -29.21
CA HIS A 457 -17.10 -12.34 -29.85
C HIS A 457 -16.16 -12.00 -31.01
N GLY A 458 -16.50 -10.97 -31.78
CA GLY A 458 -15.65 -10.46 -32.86
C GLY A 458 -14.31 -9.93 -32.35
N LEU A 459 -14.32 -9.16 -31.26
CA LEU A 459 -13.10 -8.65 -30.64
C LEU A 459 -12.27 -9.75 -29.98
N MET A 460 -12.91 -10.69 -29.26
CA MET A 460 -12.20 -11.85 -28.71
C MET A 460 -11.42 -12.60 -29.80
N ARG A 461 -12.03 -12.87 -30.95
CA ARG A 461 -11.32 -13.49 -32.07
C ARG A 461 -10.15 -12.65 -32.57
N LYS A 462 -10.32 -11.33 -32.69
CA LYS A 462 -9.22 -10.41 -33.07
C LYS A 462 -8.06 -10.44 -32.07
N PHE A 463 -8.37 -10.34 -30.79
CA PHE A 463 -7.31 -10.30 -29.74
C PHE A 463 -6.55 -11.63 -29.66
N LYS A 464 -7.25 -12.77 -29.81
CA LYS A 464 -6.60 -14.09 -29.78
C LYS A 464 -5.76 -14.39 -31.03
N ALA A 465 -6.00 -13.66 -32.12
CA ALA A 465 -5.24 -13.76 -33.38
C ALA A 465 -4.08 -12.75 -33.47
N LEU A 466 -3.70 -12.08 -32.38
CA LEU A 466 -2.55 -11.18 -32.38
C LEU A 466 -1.26 -11.97 -32.59
N GLU A 467 -0.38 -11.49 -33.45
CA GLU A 467 0.91 -12.09 -33.80
C GLU A 467 2.02 -11.03 -33.74
N ASN A 468 3.26 -11.46 -33.60
CA ASN A 468 4.45 -10.60 -33.68
C ASN A 468 4.81 -10.30 -35.15
N ASP A 469 3.89 -9.63 -35.87
CA ASP A 469 4.02 -9.32 -37.30
C ASP A 469 4.29 -7.84 -37.62
N ARG A 470 4.39 -7.00 -36.57
CA ARG A 470 4.59 -5.54 -36.67
C ARG A 470 5.28 -5.00 -35.39
N LEU A 471 5.55 -3.71 -35.38
CA LEU A 471 6.12 -3.07 -34.19
C LEU A 471 5.11 -3.12 -33.03
N TYR A 472 5.61 -3.37 -31.84
CA TYR A 472 4.75 -3.59 -30.65
C TYR A 472 3.88 -2.38 -30.32
N ASN A 473 4.39 -1.15 -30.40
CA ASN A 473 3.62 0.07 -30.23
C ASN A 473 2.48 0.20 -31.25
N GLU A 474 2.72 -0.12 -32.54
CA GLU A 474 1.69 -0.10 -33.57
C GLU A 474 0.64 -1.20 -33.34
N LEU A 475 1.08 -2.38 -32.88
CA LEU A 475 0.19 -3.47 -32.49
C LEU A 475 -0.76 -3.02 -31.38
N VAL A 476 -0.22 -2.44 -30.29
CA VAL A 476 -0.99 -1.92 -29.18
C VAL A 476 -2.00 -0.86 -29.65
N ASP A 477 -1.58 0.11 -30.46
CA ASP A 477 -2.46 1.17 -30.98
C ASP A 477 -3.62 0.59 -31.80
N SER A 478 -3.35 -0.39 -32.68
CA SER A 478 -4.36 -1.04 -33.51
C SER A 478 -5.40 -1.82 -32.70
N VAL A 479 -4.99 -2.40 -31.58
CA VAL A 479 -5.88 -3.12 -30.65
C VAL A 479 -6.84 -2.16 -29.98
N PHE A 480 -6.35 -0.99 -29.56
CA PHE A 480 -7.18 0.03 -28.94
C PHE A 480 -8.17 0.68 -29.89
N ASP A 481 -7.84 0.85 -31.15
CA ASP A 481 -8.80 1.30 -32.18
C ASP A 481 -9.97 0.34 -32.33
N ALA A 482 -9.71 -0.97 -32.23
CA ALA A 482 -10.78 -1.97 -32.24
C ALA A 482 -11.63 -1.93 -30.94
N PHE A 483 -11.02 -1.66 -29.79
CA PHE A 483 -11.73 -1.60 -28.51
C PHE A 483 -12.72 -0.43 -28.40
N GLN A 484 -12.54 0.64 -29.16
CA GLN A 484 -13.44 1.79 -29.22
C GLN A 484 -14.90 1.39 -29.49
N GLU A 485 -15.13 0.37 -30.33
CA GLU A 485 -16.48 -0.10 -30.68
C GLU A 485 -17.26 -0.61 -29.43
N VAL A 486 -16.58 -1.26 -28.47
CA VAL A 486 -17.23 -1.71 -27.23
C VAL A 486 -17.60 -0.53 -26.36
N ILE A 487 -16.71 0.46 -26.22
CA ILE A 487 -16.96 1.65 -25.41
C ILE A 487 -18.23 2.37 -25.88
N GLU A 488 -18.41 2.50 -27.18
CA GLU A 488 -19.60 3.14 -27.75
C GLU A 488 -20.90 2.38 -27.47
N LYS A 489 -20.83 1.05 -27.36
CA LYS A 489 -21.98 0.18 -27.09
C LYS A 489 -22.18 -0.16 -25.60
N MET A 490 -21.29 0.26 -24.71
CA MET A 490 -21.37 0.02 -23.26
C MET A 490 -22.68 0.45 -22.62
N ILE A 491 -23.41 1.36 -23.26
CA ILE A 491 -24.71 1.84 -22.76
C ILE A 491 -25.74 0.71 -22.58
N ILE A 492 -25.45 -0.48 -23.10
CA ILE A 492 -26.32 -1.67 -23.02
C ILE A 492 -26.74 -2.03 -21.59
N PHE A 493 -25.87 -1.85 -20.58
CA PHE A 493 -26.18 -2.21 -19.20
C PHE A 493 -27.03 -1.17 -18.44
N VAL A 494 -27.17 0.08 -18.95
CA VAL A 494 -27.87 1.17 -18.28
C VAL A 494 -29.34 0.85 -17.96
N PRO A 495 -30.15 0.23 -18.85
CA PRO A 495 -31.49 -0.21 -18.51
C PRO A 495 -31.52 -1.20 -17.34
N GLY A 496 -30.50 -2.06 -17.19
CA GLY A 496 -30.35 -2.96 -16.04
C GLY A 496 -30.19 -2.20 -14.73
N LEU A 497 -29.31 -1.18 -14.70
CA LEU A 497 -29.13 -0.30 -13.54
C LEU A 497 -30.42 0.46 -13.17
N LEU A 498 -31.17 0.93 -14.17
CA LEU A 498 -32.46 1.60 -13.94
C LEU A 498 -33.52 0.64 -13.42
N ALA A 499 -33.49 -0.61 -13.89
CA ALA A 499 -34.39 -1.67 -13.43
C ALA A 499 -34.10 -2.03 -11.97
N ASP A 500 -32.84 -2.18 -11.59
CA ASP A 500 -32.38 -2.42 -10.24
C ASP A 500 -32.85 -1.33 -9.27
N ARG A 501 -32.55 -0.06 -9.58
CA ARG A 501 -33.06 1.10 -8.79
C ARG A 501 -34.58 1.13 -8.66
N LYS A 502 -35.29 0.66 -9.68
CA LYS A 502 -36.74 0.57 -9.65
C LYS A 502 -37.22 -0.53 -8.72
N VAL A 503 -36.52 -1.67 -8.67
CA VAL A 503 -36.80 -2.76 -7.74
C VAL A 503 -36.56 -2.29 -6.31
N THR A 504 -35.42 -1.68 -6.01
CA THR A 504 -35.10 -1.10 -4.71
C THR A 504 -36.20 -0.14 -4.22
N LYS A 505 -36.58 0.83 -5.05
CA LYS A 505 -37.66 1.77 -4.70
C LYS A 505 -39.03 1.11 -4.57
N MET A 506 -39.27 -0.02 -5.22
CA MET A 506 -40.54 -0.73 -5.16
C MET A 506 -40.76 -1.40 -3.82
N PHE A 507 -39.70 -1.88 -3.20
CA PHE A 507 -39.73 -2.65 -1.97
C PHE A 507 -39.23 -1.90 -0.73
N ALA A 508 -38.74 -0.66 -0.87
CA ALA A 508 -38.39 0.18 0.27
C ALA A 508 -39.54 0.26 1.28
N GLY A 509 -39.26 0.03 2.57
CA GLY A 509 -40.22 0.00 3.68
C GLY A 509 -41.16 -1.21 3.65
N THR A 510 -40.83 -2.30 2.96
CA THR A 510 -41.64 -3.54 2.94
C THR A 510 -40.95 -4.68 3.66
N GLU A 511 -41.75 -5.73 3.97
CA GLU A 511 -41.32 -6.98 4.60
C GLU A 511 -40.26 -7.80 3.78
N VAL A 512 -39.91 -7.35 2.57
CA VAL A 512 -38.97 -8.00 1.66
C VAL A 512 -37.89 -7.04 1.17
N GLU A 513 -37.69 -5.93 1.87
CA GLU A 513 -36.63 -4.95 1.53
C GLU A 513 -35.24 -5.57 1.64
N ASP A 514 -35.04 -6.45 2.62
CA ASP A 514 -33.82 -7.23 2.83
C ASP A 514 -33.49 -8.23 1.71
N LEU A 515 -34.47 -8.56 0.87
CA LEU A 515 -34.31 -9.48 -0.27
C LEU A 515 -33.98 -8.78 -1.59
N VAL A 516 -33.94 -7.46 -1.63
CA VAL A 516 -33.79 -6.71 -2.90
C VAL A 516 -32.47 -7.09 -3.61
N ASP A 517 -31.39 -7.23 -2.86
CA ASP A 517 -30.09 -7.60 -3.42
C ASP A 517 -30.08 -9.02 -4.03
N SER A 518 -30.98 -9.89 -3.62
CA SER A 518 -31.09 -11.23 -4.18
C SER A 518 -31.46 -11.26 -5.67
N VAL A 519 -31.99 -10.16 -6.20
CA VAL A 519 -32.29 -10.03 -7.64
C VAL A 519 -31.01 -10.02 -8.47
N LEU A 520 -29.90 -9.53 -7.90
CA LEU A 520 -28.58 -9.45 -8.55
C LEU A 520 -27.75 -10.74 -8.40
N MET A 521 -28.22 -11.71 -7.60
CA MET A 521 -27.54 -13.02 -7.50
C MET A 521 -27.61 -13.76 -8.82
N ASP A 522 -26.54 -14.45 -9.21
CA ASP A 522 -26.43 -15.34 -10.38
C ASP A 522 -27.10 -14.73 -11.64
N VAL A 523 -26.63 -13.56 -12.05
CA VAL A 523 -27.10 -12.90 -13.29
C VAL A 523 -26.45 -13.58 -14.49
N PRO A 524 -27.25 -14.15 -15.44
CA PRO A 524 -26.72 -15.01 -16.51
C PRO A 524 -25.66 -14.38 -17.43
N SER A 525 -25.70 -13.05 -17.62
CA SER A 525 -24.76 -12.32 -18.50
C SER A 525 -23.45 -11.90 -17.82
N THR A 526 -23.18 -12.32 -16.58
CA THR A 526 -21.97 -11.95 -15.83
C THR A 526 -20.82 -12.90 -16.17
N PRO A 527 -19.70 -12.44 -16.77
CA PRO A 527 -18.57 -13.31 -17.15
C PRO A 527 -17.95 -14.05 -15.94
N THR A 528 -17.88 -13.41 -14.78
CA THR A 528 -17.29 -13.99 -13.57
C THR A 528 -18.15 -15.13 -13.01
N SER A 529 -19.47 -14.98 -12.96
CA SER A 529 -20.39 -16.04 -12.54
C SER A 529 -20.32 -17.24 -13.52
N ALA A 530 -20.31 -16.96 -14.82
CA ALA A 530 -20.18 -18.00 -15.86
C ALA A 530 -18.85 -18.77 -15.74
N MET A 531 -17.75 -18.11 -15.37
CA MET A 531 -16.45 -18.74 -15.09
C MET A 531 -16.55 -19.71 -13.90
N GLY A 532 -17.17 -19.29 -12.80
CA GLY A 532 -17.38 -20.15 -11.62
C GLY A 532 -18.17 -21.42 -11.93
N HIS A 533 -19.25 -21.29 -12.72
CA HIS A 533 -20.03 -22.46 -13.20
C HIS A 533 -19.18 -23.42 -14.06
N ALA A 534 -18.34 -22.88 -14.94
CA ALA A 534 -17.48 -23.69 -15.81
C ALA A 534 -16.37 -24.41 -15.00
N MET A 535 -15.81 -23.76 -13.98
CA MET A 535 -14.85 -24.39 -13.06
C MET A 535 -15.50 -25.54 -12.26
N PHE A 536 -16.68 -25.32 -11.71
CA PHE A 536 -17.43 -26.37 -11.01
C PHE A 536 -17.71 -27.56 -11.94
N ALA A 537 -18.09 -27.30 -13.18
CA ALA A 537 -18.30 -28.34 -14.17
C ALA A 537 -17.01 -29.14 -14.44
N LEU A 538 -15.87 -28.48 -14.63
CA LEU A 538 -14.55 -29.12 -14.81
C LEU A 538 -14.17 -30.00 -13.62
N ALA A 539 -14.30 -29.48 -12.39
CA ALA A 539 -14.00 -30.22 -11.17
C ALA A 539 -14.91 -31.46 -10.96
N SER A 540 -16.10 -31.47 -11.58
CA SER A 540 -17.09 -32.55 -11.42
C SER A 540 -16.82 -33.78 -12.28
N PHE A 541 -15.93 -33.71 -13.27
CA PHE A 541 -15.60 -34.84 -14.12
C PHE A 541 -14.85 -35.94 -13.36
N GLU A 542 -15.25 -37.21 -13.53
CA GLU A 542 -14.67 -38.34 -12.80
C GLU A 542 -13.18 -38.57 -13.12
N ASP A 543 -12.78 -38.36 -14.38
CA ASP A 543 -11.39 -38.49 -14.81
C ASP A 543 -10.51 -37.33 -14.29
N PHE A 544 -11.06 -36.17 -14.06
CA PHE A 544 -10.38 -35.08 -13.35
C PHE A 544 -10.25 -35.38 -11.83
N LYS A 545 -11.32 -35.86 -11.20
CA LYS A 545 -11.28 -36.27 -9.79
C LYS A 545 -10.22 -37.34 -9.52
N ALA A 546 -10.02 -38.25 -10.47
CA ALA A 546 -9.03 -39.32 -10.41
C ALA A 546 -7.58 -38.82 -10.64
N THR A 547 -7.36 -37.63 -11.16
CA THR A 547 -6.03 -37.06 -11.38
C THR A 547 -5.36 -36.74 -10.03
N ILE A 548 -4.14 -37.19 -9.80
CA ILE A 548 -3.47 -37.16 -8.48
C ILE A 548 -2.84 -35.82 -8.19
N ASP A 549 -2.07 -35.28 -9.15
CA ASP A 549 -1.30 -34.06 -8.98
C ASP A 549 -1.28 -33.18 -10.24
N ALA A 550 -0.68 -32.02 -10.11
CA ALA A 550 -0.59 -31.04 -11.20
C ALA A 550 0.27 -31.52 -12.37
N GLY A 551 1.31 -32.31 -12.12
CA GLY A 551 2.16 -32.89 -13.17
C GLY A 551 1.41 -33.88 -14.03
N GLU A 552 0.63 -34.80 -13.43
CA GLU A 552 -0.28 -35.68 -14.14
C GLU A 552 -1.34 -34.88 -14.94
N PHE A 553 -1.88 -33.83 -14.33
CA PHE A 553 -2.86 -32.97 -15.03
C PHE A 553 -2.28 -32.34 -16.29
N GLU A 554 -1.10 -31.75 -16.21
CA GLU A 554 -0.44 -31.14 -17.36
C GLU A 554 -0.09 -32.17 -18.42
N GLN A 555 0.45 -33.31 -18.03
CA GLN A 555 0.78 -34.40 -18.95
C GLN A 555 -0.49 -34.90 -19.70
N ARG A 556 -1.55 -35.21 -18.96
CA ARG A 556 -2.81 -35.69 -19.54
C ARG A 556 -3.47 -34.68 -20.48
N LEU A 557 -3.36 -33.37 -20.17
CA LEU A 557 -3.82 -32.32 -21.07
C LEU A 557 -2.99 -32.26 -22.35
N ALA A 558 -1.65 -32.32 -22.23
CA ALA A 558 -0.74 -32.30 -23.37
C ALA A 558 -0.96 -33.51 -24.30
N GLU A 559 -1.17 -34.70 -23.74
CA GLU A 559 -1.48 -35.93 -24.45
C GLU A 559 -2.95 -36.05 -24.87
N ARG A 560 -3.80 -35.08 -24.48
CA ARG A 560 -5.26 -35.14 -24.65
C ARG A 560 -5.90 -36.44 -24.09
N ASN A 561 -5.39 -36.91 -22.95
CA ASN A 561 -5.76 -38.17 -22.28
C ASN A 561 -6.80 -37.94 -21.16
N TYR A 562 -7.88 -37.25 -21.49
CA TYR A 562 -9.11 -37.09 -20.71
C TYR A 562 -10.31 -37.50 -21.55
N SER A 563 -11.47 -37.65 -20.88
CA SER A 563 -12.71 -37.91 -21.59
C SER A 563 -13.03 -36.81 -22.61
N PRO A 564 -13.69 -37.15 -23.75
CA PRO A 564 -14.07 -36.10 -24.72
C PRO A 564 -14.93 -34.99 -24.14
N GLY A 565 -15.75 -35.30 -23.13
CA GLY A 565 -16.56 -34.31 -22.41
C GLY A 565 -15.70 -33.31 -21.62
N PHE A 566 -14.71 -33.83 -20.88
CA PHE A 566 -13.77 -32.97 -20.14
C PHE A 566 -12.95 -32.12 -21.12
N LEU A 567 -12.38 -32.69 -22.15
CA LEU A 567 -11.56 -31.95 -23.12
C LEU A 567 -12.36 -30.86 -23.82
N SER A 568 -13.62 -31.11 -24.18
CA SER A 568 -14.49 -30.07 -24.76
C SER A 568 -14.76 -28.94 -23.76
N ALA A 569 -15.05 -29.28 -22.50
CA ALA A 569 -15.28 -28.29 -21.43
C ALA A 569 -14.00 -27.49 -21.12
N TRP A 570 -12.84 -28.17 -21.10
CA TRP A 570 -11.54 -27.54 -20.91
C TRP A 570 -11.19 -26.58 -22.05
N ASP A 571 -11.35 -26.99 -23.29
CA ASP A 571 -11.05 -26.16 -24.48
C ASP A 571 -11.93 -24.89 -24.47
N ASP A 572 -13.24 -25.04 -24.14
CA ASP A 572 -14.16 -23.91 -24.01
C ASP A 572 -13.77 -22.99 -22.85
N TYR A 573 -13.43 -23.56 -21.68
CA TYR A 573 -12.95 -22.81 -20.52
C TYR A 573 -11.67 -22.05 -20.85
N HIS A 574 -10.68 -22.73 -21.40
CA HIS A 574 -9.39 -22.14 -21.76
C HIS A 574 -9.56 -21.04 -22.81
N TYR A 575 -10.43 -21.24 -23.80
CA TYR A 575 -10.74 -20.22 -24.81
C TYR A 575 -11.38 -18.98 -24.20
N LYS A 576 -12.29 -19.13 -23.24
CA LYS A 576 -13.00 -17.99 -22.64
C LYS A 576 -12.21 -17.34 -21.51
N TYR A 577 -11.52 -18.12 -20.70
CA TYR A 577 -10.97 -17.64 -19.40
C TYR A 577 -9.46 -17.89 -19.25
N GLY A 578 -8.76 -18.44 -20.24
CA GLY A 578 -7.33 -18.73 -20.17
C GLY A 578 -6.46 -17.53 -19.87
N GLU A 579 -6.86 -16.33 -20.27
CA GLU A 579 -6.18 -15.07 -19.99
C GLU A 579 -6.50 -14.47 -18.61
N ARG A 580 -7.39 -15.08 -17.81
CA ARG A 580 -7.61 -14.71 -16.42
C ARG A 580 -6.35 -14.97 -15.59
N GLY A 581 -6.15 -14.22 -14.53
CA GLY A 581 -5.04 -14.39 -13.61
C GLY A 581 -5.13 -13.42 -12.46
N PHE A 582 -4.22 -13.53 -11.50
CA PHE A 582 -4.05 -12.58 -10.41
C PHE A 582 -3.42 -11.29 -10.97
N LYS A 583 -3.94 -10.12 -10.56
CA LYS A 583 -3.54 -8.80 -11.10
C LYS A 583 -3.72 -8.73 -12.65
N GLU A 584 -4.78 -9.32 -13.15
CA GLU A 584 -5.04 -9.58 -14.58
C GLU A 584 -5.12 -8.32 -15.46
N ILE A 585 -5.30 -7.14 -14.85
CA ILE A 585 -5.30 -5.86 -15.57
C ILE A 585 -3.90 -5.46 -16.01
N ASP A 586 -2.86 -5.87 -15.25
CA ASP A 586 -1.50 -5.63 -15.69
C ASP A 586 -1.06 -6.65 -16.75
N VAL A 587 -0.50 -6.16 -17.85
CA VAL A 587 0.07 -7.00 -18.91
C VAL A 587 1.25 -7.83 -18.40
N ALA A 588 1.96 -7.39 -17.38
CA ALA A 588 3.06 -8.11 -16.75
C ALA A 588 2.62 -9.33 -15.94
N SER A 589 1.36 -9.41 -15.55
CA SER A 589 0.87 -10.48 -14.68
C SER A 589 0.72 -11.80 -15.40
N MET A 590 1.13 -12.89 -14.75
CA MET A 590 1.00 -14.25 -15.28
C MET A 590 -0.47 -14.63 -15.46
N ARG A 591 -0.78 -15.39 -16.51
CA ARG A 591 -2.11 -15.84 -16.84
C ARG A 591 -2.35 -17.28 -16.37
N MET A 592 -3.60 -17.69 -16.29
CA MET A 592 -3.98 -19.03 -15.89
C MET A 592 -3.28 -20.11 -16.74
N TYR A 593 -3.11 -19.87 -18.05
CA TYR A 593 -2.42 -20.81 -18.94
C TYR A 593 -0.91 -20.94 -18.65
N GLU A 594 -0.31 -19.98 -17.91
CA GLU A 594 1.07 -20.03 -17.42
C GLU A 594 1.17 -20.64 -16.01
N LYS A 595 0.04 -20.71 -15.27
CA LYS A 595 -0.06 -21.17 -13.86
C LYS A 595 -1.02 -22.35 -13.71
N ARG A 596 -0.81 -23.38 -14.52
CA ARG A 596 -1.72 -24.56 -14.57
C ARG A 596 -1.70 -25.37 -13.27
N SER A 597 -0.55 -25.43 -12.59
CA SER A 597 -0.44 -26.13 -11.31
C SER A 597 -1.30 -25.51 -10.23
N GLU A 598 -1.26 -24.18 -10.12
CA GLU A 598 -2.09 -23.42 -9.17
C GLU A 598 -3.57 -23.52 -9.54
N PHE A 599 -3.90 -23.50 -10.82
CA PHE A 599 -5.27 -23.68 -11.30
C PHE A 599 -5.80 -25.08 -10.99
N PHE A 600 -4.95 -26.11 -11.15
CA PHE A 600 -5.29 -27.48 -10.75
C PHE A 600 -5.62 -27.55 -9.24
N ALA A 601 -4.79 -26.93 -8.40
CA ALA A 601 -5.04 -26.88 -6.95
C ALA A 601 -6.37 -26.18 -6.63
N GLN A 602 -6.69 -25.09 -7.31
CA GLN A 602 -7.99 -24.41 -7.16
C GLN A 602 -9.17 -25.30 -7.57
N LEU A 603 -9.09 -26.02 -8.69
CA LEU A 603 -10.15 -26.94 -9.10
C LEU A 603 -10.34 -28.08 -8.08
N LYS A 604 -9.24 -28.58 -7.49
CA LYS A 604 -9.27 -29.64 -6.47
C LYS A 604 -9.87 -29.17 -5.15
N SER A 605 -9.74 -27.88 -4.82
CA SER A 605 -10.29 -27.31 -3.58
C SER A 605 -11.81 -27.05 -3.65
N ILE A 606 -12.43 -27.14 -4.82
CA ILE A 606 -13.87 -26.91 -4.98
C ILE A 606 -14.66 -27.99 -4.25
N ASN A 607 -15.52 -27.55 -3.31
CA ASN A 607 -16.44 -28.45 -2.63
C ASN A 607 -17.58 -28.89 -3.56
N LEU A 608 -17.52 -30.16 -4.00
CA LEU A 608 -18.52 -30.75 -4.90
C LEU A 608 -19.76 -31.26 -4.18
N GLU A 609 -19.69 -31.54 -2.87
CA GLU A 609 -20.81 -32.07 -2.09
C GLU A 609 -21.82 -30.96 -1.75
N GLU A 610 -21.30 -29.79 -1.47
CA GLU A 610 -22.08 -28.57 -1.27
C GLU A 610 -22.14 -27.75 -2.54
N ASN A 611 -23.12 -28.01 -3.39
CA ASN A 611 -23.31 -27.22 -4.61
C ASN A 611 -23.81 -25.81 -4.27
N GLN A 612 -22.86 -24.92 -3.94
CA GLN A 612 -23.13 -23.53 -3.56
C GLN A 612 -23.88 -22.77 -4.68
N MET A 613 -23.59 -23.07 -5.95
CA MET A 613 -24.30 -22.47 -7.08
C MET A 613 -25.78 -22.87 -7.12
N LEU A 614 -26.11 -24.13 -6.79
CA LEU A 614 -27.50 -24.55 -6.65
C LEU A 614 -28.17 -23.87 -5.45
N ARG A 615 -27.45 -23.68 -4.33
CA ARG A 615 -27.94 -22.92 -3.17
C ARG A 615 -28.22 -21.48 -3.52
N VAL A 616 -27.31 -20.81 -4.22
CA VAL A 616 -27.50 -19.41 -4.68
C VAL A 616 -28.72 -19.31 -5.58
N LYS A 617 -28.87 -20.22 -6.53
CA LYS A 617 -30.03 -20.29 -7.44
C LYS A 617 -31.34 -20.54 -6.70
N ALA A 618 -31.33 -21.47 -5.75
CA ALA A 618 -32.50 -21.76 -4.90
C ALA A 618 -32.87 -20.54 -4.04
N ARG A 619 -31.87 -19.90 -3.39
CA ARG A 619 -32.07 -18.67 -2.58
C ARG A 619 -32.63 -17.52 -3.41
N LYS A 620 -32.10 -17.28 -4.62
CA LYS A 620 -32.63 -16.29 -5.56
C LYS A 620 -34.10 -16.59 -5.89
N GLN A 621 -34.41 -17.84 -6.23
CA GLN A 621 -35.77 -18.24 -6.61
C GLN A 621 -36.77 -18.08 -5.46
N GLU A 622 -36.38 -18.40 -4.25
CA GLU A 622 -37.20 -18.19 -3.04
C GLU A 622 -37.44 -16.70 -2.81
N ALA A 623 -36.36 -15.87 -2.86
CA ALA A 623 -36.46 -14.43 -2.73
C ALA A 623 -37.41 -13.82 -3.79
N LEU A 624 -37.23 -14.18 -5.06
CA LEU A 624 -38.09 -13.72 -6.15
C LEU A 624 -39.56 -14.11 -5.92
N THR A 625 -39.84 -15.32 -5.41
CA THR A 625 -41.19 -15.79 -5.11
C THR A 625 -41.84 -14.94 -4.02
N ARG A 626 -41.13 -14.65 -2.91
CA ARG A 626 -41.60 -13.76 -1.86
C ARG A 626 -41.85 -12.33 -2.36
N MET A 627 -40.91 -11.79 -3.14
CA MET A 627 -41.02 -10.45 -3.74
C MET A 627 -42.17 -10.37 -4.73
N GLN A 628 -42.42 -11.39 -5.54
CA GLN A 628 -43.56 -11.47 -6.44
C GLN A 628 -44.90 -11.42 -5.71
N ALA A 629 -45.01 -12.12 -4.58
CA ALA A 629 -46.18 -12.08 -3.74
C ALA A 629 -46.50 -10.68 -3.23
N VAL A 630 -45.48 -9.94 -2.74
CA VAL A 630 -45.61 -8.55 -2.28
C VAL A 630 -45.91 -7.61 -3.46
N ALA A 631 -45.23 -7.79 -4.59
CA ALA A 631 -45.48 -6.98 -5.81
C ALA A 631 -46.93 -7.16 -6.34
N ASN A 632 -47.43 -8.39 -6.23
CA ASN A 632 -48.81 -8.70 -6.61
C ASN A 632 -49.82 -7.98 -5.68
N LYS A 633 -49.62 -8.03 -4.35
CA LYS A 633 -50.41 -7.29 -3.39
C LYS A 633 -50.45 -5.76 -3.69
N LYS A 634 -49.33 -5.22 -4.17
CA LYS A 634 -49.19 -3.81 -4.55
C LYS A 634 -49.68 -3.51 -5.98
N GLY A 635 -50.17 -4.49 -6.74
CA GLY A 635 -50.57 -4.33 -8.15
C GLY A 635 -49.43 -4.03 -9.10
N LYS A 636 -48.18 -4.36 -8.73
CA LYS A 636 -46.94 -4.05 -9.48
C LYS A 636 -46.21 -5.29 -10.03
N LEU A 637 -46.82 -6.48 -9.97
CA LEU A 637 -46.20 -7.76 -10.38
C LEU A 637 -45.62 -7.69 -11.80
N LYS A 638 -46.41 -7.20 -12.79
CA LYS A 638 -45.94 -7.08 -14.20
C LYS A 638 -44.73 -6.16 -14.31
N ALA A 639 -44.69 -5.08 -13.55
CA ALA A 639 -43.61 -4.11 -13.57
C ALA A 639 -42.33 -4.70 -12.90
N PHE A 640 -42.51 -5.49 -11.83
CA PHE A 640 -41.44 -6.22 -11.17
C PHE A 640 -40.82 -7.28 -12.08
N ASN A 641 -41.63 -8.19 -12.65
CA ASN A 641 -41.14 -9.24 -13.54
C ASN A 641 -40.37 -8.63 -14.73
N LYS A 642 -40.89 -7.58 -15.35
CA LYS A 642 -40.18 -6.87 -16.42
C LYS A 642 -38.82 -6.31 -15.96
N ALA A 643 -38.73 -5.81 -14.74
CA ALA A 643 -37.47 -5.31 -14.20
C ALA A 643 -36.45 -6.44 -14.00
N VAL A 644 -36.87 -7.57 -13.43
CA VAL A 644 -36.04 -8.76 -13.24
C VAL A 644 -35.55 -9.31 -14.60
N ASP A 645 -36.46 -9.42 -15.59
CA ASP A 645 -36.10 -9.85 -16.96
C ASP A 645 -35.06 -8.92 -17.60
N THR A 646 -35.22 -7.61 -17.41
CA THR A 646 -34.25 -6.61 -17.90
C THR A 646 -32.90 -6.76 -17.21
N ILE A 647 -32.88 -6.96 -15.88
CA ILE A 647 -31.64 -7.19 -15.12
C ILE A 647 -30.92 -8.43 -15.64
N ASN A 648 -31.61 -9.55 -15.71
CA ASN A 648 -31.02 -10.81 -16.17
C ASN A 648 -30.46 -10.71 -17.62
N LEU A 649 -31.07 -9.89 -18.48
CA LEU A 649 -30.67 -9.76 -19.88
C LEU A 649 -29.43 -8.89 -20.04
N VAL A 650 -29.34 -7.73 -19.34
CA VAL A 650 -28.33 -6.72 -19.73
C VAL A 650 -27.43 -6.25 -18.58
N TYR A 651 -27.76 -6.54 -17.32
CA TYR A 651 -27.01 -6.00 -16.18
C TYR A 651 -25.57 -6.55 -16.09
N GLY A 652 -25.37 -7.83 -16.42
CA GLY A 652 -24.05 -8.47 -16.36
C GLY A 652 -23.06 -7.93 -17.40
N HIS A 653 -23.54 -7.33 -18.50
CA HIS A 653 -22.67 -6.73 -19.51
C HIS A 653 -21.84 -5.54 -18.99
N ARG A 654 -22.11 -5.04 -17.78
CA ARG A 654 -21.26 -4.04 -17.12
C ARG A 654 -19.81 -4.52 -16.90
N GLU A 655 -19.59 -5.84 -16.78
CA GLU A 655 -18.27 -6.43 -16.58
C GLU A 655 -17.56 -6.77 -17.89
N THR A 656 -18.28 -6.80 -18.99
CA THR A 656 -17.74 -7.20 -20.31
C THR A 656 -16.56 -6.35 -20.76
N PRO A 657 -16.52 -5.01 -20.59
CA PRO A 657 -15.36 -4.22 -20.99
C PRO A 657 -14.08 -4.62 -20.27
N LYS A 658 -14.15 -4.84 -18.93
CA LYS A 658 -13.02 -5.34 -18.16
C LYS A 658 -12.59 -6.72 -18.65
N TYR A 659 -13.54 -7.61 -18.86
CA TYR A 659 -13.27 -8.95 -19.38
C TYR A 659 -12.52 -8.93 -20.73
N LEU A 660 -12.92 -8.04 -21.67
CA LEU A 660 -12.22 -7.85 -22.92
C LEU A 660 -10.82 -7.25 -22.76
N VAL A 661 -10.63 -6.31 -21.84
CA VAL A 661 -9.28 -5.77 -21.49
C VAL A 661 -8.37 -6.89 -21.02
N VAL A 662 -8.86 -7.82 -20.21
CA VAL A 662 -8.07 -8.96 -19.73
C VAL A 662 -7.64 -9.86 -20.86
N ILE A 663 -8.57 -10.21 -21.79
CA ILE A 663 -8.23 -11.00 -22.98
C ILE A 663 -7.22 -10.28 -23.87
N MET A 664 -7.41 -8.99 -24.08
CA MET A 664 -6.48 -8.12 -24.81
C MET A 664 -5.09 -8.17 -24.18
N ASN A 665 -4.98 -7.89 -22.88
CA ASN A 665 -3.72 -7.87 -22.15
C ASN A 665 -3.02 -9.22 -22.14
N GLY A 666 -3.77 -10.34 -21.99
CA GLY A 666 -3.20 -11.68 -22.07
C GLY A 666 -2.53 -11.97 -23.42
N ASN A 667 -3.12 -11.53 -24.50
CA ASN A 667 -2.56 -11.72 -25.83
C ASN A 667 -1.45 -10.71 -26.16
N LEU A 668 -1.53 -9.45 -25.69
CA LEU A 668 -0.42 -8.50 -25.77
C LEU A 668 0.80 -8.99 -24.97
N ARG A 669 0.56 -9.60 -23.79
CA ARG A 669 1.62 -10.24 -23.00
C ARG A 669 2.32 -11.34 -23.79
N ARG A 670 1.58 -12.22 -24.43
CA ARG A 670 2.16 -13.31 -25.22
C ARG A 670 3.09 -12.77 -26.31
N VAL A 671 2.66 -11.76 -27.07
CA VAL A 671 3.49 -11.12 -28.11
C VAL A 671 4.71 -10.41 -27.49
N ALA A 672 4.53 -9.70 -26.37
CA ALA A 672 5.65 -9.06 -25.67
C ALA A 672 6.72 -10.07 -25.24
N LEU A 673 6.30 -11.22 -24.71
CA LEU A 673 7.24 -12.29 -24.31
C LEU A 673 7.95 -12.94 -25.50
N GLU A 674 7.30 -13.06 -26.65
CA GLU A 674 7.97 -13.49 -27.90
C GLU A 674 9.08 -12.50 -28.32
N ILE A 675 8.81 -11.19 -28.24
CA ILE A 675 9.79 -10.13 -28.50
C ILE A 675 10.91 -10.15 -27.44
N ALA A 676 10.56 -10.41 -26.17
CA ALA A 676 11.56 -10.54 -25.11
C ALA A 676 12.55 -11.68 -25.37
N ASP A 677 12.08 -12.83 -25.86
CA ASP A 677 12.95 -13.95 -26.26
C ASP A 677 13.94 -13.54 -27.37
N GLU A 678 13.50 -12.73 -28.35
CA GLU A 678 14.39 -12.19 -29.39
C GLU A 678 15.45 -11.25 -28.77
N PHE A 679 15.04 -10.36 -27.84
CA PHE A 679 15.99 -9.45 -27.18
C PHE A 679 16.96 -10.17 -26.24
N ILE A 680 16.56 -11.28 -25.59
CA ILE A 680 17.44 -12.16 -24.81
C ILE A 680 18.46 -12.84 -25.73
N ALA A 681 18.01 -13.38 -26.88
CA ALA A 681 18.91 -14.00 -27.86
C ALA A 681 19.95 -13.01 -28.42
N GLN A 682 19.62 -11.70 -28.44
CA GLN A 682 20.54 -10.61 -28.79
C GLN A 682 21.42 -10.13 -27.62
N GLY A 683 21.25 -10.66 -26.41
CA GLY A 683 21.97 -10.24 -25.20
C GLY A 683 21.55 -8.87 -24.64
N ARG A 684 20.37 -8.36 -25.02
CA ARG A 684 19.86 -7.02 -24.64
C ARG A 684 18.98 -7.05 -23.39
N LEU A 685 18.38 -8.21 -23.08
CA LEU A 685 17.65 -8.49 -21.84
C LEU A 685 18.26 -9.70 -21.14
N GLN A 686 18.12 -9.81 -19.83
CA GLN A 686 18.58 -10.92 -19.00
C GLN A 686 17.49 -11.97 -18.76
N ASN A 687 16.21 -11.54 -18.70
CA ASN A 687 15.04 -12.38 -18.55
C ASN A 687 13.83 -11.77 -19.29
N ARG A 688 12.78 -12.58 -19.45
CA ARG A 688 11.59 -12.20 -20.22
C ARG A 688 10.78 -11.08 -19.57
N GLU A 689 10.74 -11.07 -18.25
CA GLU A 689 9.92 -10.14 -17.46
C GLU A 689 10.38 -8.69 -17.59
N GLN A 690 11.66 -8.47 -17.88
CA GLN A 690 12.23 -7.13 -18.09
C GLN A 690 11.58 -6.37 -19.27
N ILE A 691 10.85 -7.03 -20.16
CA ILE A 691 10.12 -6.37 -21.26
C ILE A 691 9.01 -5.47 -20.71
N PHE A 692 8.43 -5.82 -19.54
CA PHE A 692 7.35 -5.07 -18.91
C PHE A 692 7.81 -3.81 -18.17
N ASP A 693 9.13 -3.67 -17.99
CA ASP A 693 9.77 -2.47 -17.42
C ASP A 693 10.13 -1.43 -18.50
N LEU A 694 9.72 -1.68 -19.74
CA LEU A 694 9.88 -0.77 -20.87
C LEU A 694 8.54 -0.17 -21.26
N HIS A 695 8.57 1.09 -21.74
CA HIS A 695 7.43 1.71 -22.38
C HIS A 695 7.15 1.07 -23.76
N LYS A 696 5.88 1.06 -24.22
CA LYS A 696 5.52 0.47 -25.51
C LYS A 696 6.31 1.08 -26.67
N GLU A 697 6.59 2.38 -26.64
CA GLU A 697 7.42 3.10 -27.63
C GLU A 697 8.87 2.62 -27.60
N GLN A 698 9.44 2.38 -26.40
CA GLN A 698 10.80 1.88 -26.27
C GLN A 698 10.93 0.45 -26.85
N ILE A 699 9.91 -0.40 -26.69
CA ILE A 699 9.88 -1.74 -27.30
C ILE A 699 9.87 -1.61 -28.83
N GLY A 700 8.98 -0.76 -29.40
CA GLY A 700 8.93 -0.53 -30.84
C GLY A 700 10.24 0.04 -31.40
N GLN A 701 10.86 0.99 -30.69
CA GLN A 701 12.18 1.52 -31.06
C GLN A 701 13.25 0.43 -31.03
N ALA A 702 13.23 -0.42 -30.01
CA ALA A 702 14.17 -1.51 -29.85
C ALA A 702 14.07 -2.58 -30.95
N GLN A 703 12.89 -2.82 -31.50
CA GLN A 703 12.69 -3.69 -32.66
C GLN A 703 13.29 -3.09 -33.95
N GLN A 704 13.30 -1.76 -34.08
CA GLN A 704 13.88 -1.06 -35.23
C GLN A 704 15.38 -0.82 -35.07
N ASP A 705 15.87 -0.58 -33.85
CA ASP A 705 17.29 -0.27 -33.57
C ASP A 705 17.91 -1.32 -32.64
N PRO A 706 18.64 -2.31 -33.20
CA PRO A 706 19.36 -3.29 -32.40
C PRO A 706 20.46 -2.72 -31.49
N SER A 707 20.92 -1.49 -31.73
CA SER A 707 21.96 -0.86 -30.91
C SER A 707 21.45 -0.22 -29.64
N LEU A 708 20.15 -0.01 -29.50
CA LEU A 708 19.53 0.60 -28.35
C LEU A 708 19.74 -0.27 -27.10
N GLN A 709 20.37 0.31 -26.07
CA GLN A 709 20.65 -0.36 -24.80
C GLN A 709 19.39 -0.33 -23.92
N LEU A 710 18.86 -1.52 -23.54
CA LEU A 710 17.59 -1.62 -22.82
C LEU A 710 17.77 -1.54 -21.30
N LEU A 711 18.84 -2.12 -20.73
CA LEU A 711 19.04 -2.14 -19.29
C LEU A 711 19.11 -0.74 -18.64
N PRO A 712 19.79 0.26 -19.21
CA PRO A 712 19.75 1.62 -18.68
C PRO A 712 18.37 2.28 -18.74
N LEU A 713 17.56 1.97 -19.76
CA LEU A 713 16.18 2.46 -19.86
C LEU A 713 15.31 1.85 -18.78
N ILE A 714 15.44 0.54 -18.54
CA ILE A 714 14.74 -0.18 -17.46
C ILE A 714 15.09 0.44 -16.11
N GLU A 715 16.37 0.66 -15.81
CA GLU A 715 16.80 1.29 -14.56
C GLU A 715 16.16 2.68 -14.40
N GLN A 716 16.15 3.49 -15.45
CA GLN A 716 15.53 4.81 -15.43
C GLN A 716 14.02 4.72 -15.18
N ASN A 717 13.32 3.82 -15.86
CA ASN A 717 11.87 3.66 -15.74
C ASN A 717 11.45 3.16 -14.34
N LEU A 718 12.28 2.35 -13.68
CA LEU A 718 11.98 1.77 -12.37
C LEU A 718 12.28 2.70 -11.18
N ARG A 719 13.06 3.77 -11.34
CA ARG A 719 13.39 4.71 -10.25
C ARG A 719 12.18 5.23 -9.46
N PRO A 720 11.07 5.69 -10.11
CA PRO A 720 9.90 6.14 -9.37
C PRO A 720 9.21 5.03 -8.57
N TYR A 721 9.24 3.80 -9.08
CA TYR A 721 8.66 2.63 -8.40
C TYR A 721 9.43 2.26 -7.14
N GLN A 722 10.78 2.34 -7.20
CA GLN A 722 11.66 2.07 -6.06
C GLN A 722 11.38 3.01 -4.89
N ALA A 723 11.09 4.27 -5.15
CA ALA A 723 10.75 5.26 -4.11
C ALA A 723 9.47 4.89 -3.33
N MET A 724 8.61 4.03 -3.88
CA MET A 724 7.34 3.62 -3.28
C MET A 724 7.35 2.19 -2.71
N GLN A 725 8.44 1.43 -2.84
CA GLN A 725 8.50 0.00 -2.45
C GLN A 725 8.21 -0.24 -0.97
N HIS A 726 8.56 0.71 -0.09
CA HIS A 726 8.33 0.59 1.35
C HIS A 726 6.90 0.93 1.78
N VAL A 727 6.07 1.48 0.88
CA VAL A 727 4.68 1.86 1.20
C VAL A 727 3.78 0.63 1.06
N LYS A 728 3.48 -0.03 2.16
CA LYS A 728 2.59 -1.21 2.18
C LYS A 728 1.14 -0.84 1.81
N HIS A 729 0.63 0.25 2.38
CA HIS A 729 -0.76 0.69 2.19
C HIS A 729 -0.78 2.11 1.62
N TYR A 730 -0.97 2.21 0.32
CA TYR A 730 -1.05 3.51 -0.34
C TYR A 730 -2.43 4.15 -0.07
N PRO A 731 -2.47 5.44 0.34
CA PRO A 731 -3.73 6.08 0.69
C PRO A 731 -4.60 6.31 -0.54
N CYS A 732 -5.91 6.08 -0.38
CA CYS A 732 -6.89 6.36 -1.41
C CYS A 732 -6.98 7.87 -1.72
N PHE A 733 -6.82 8.73 -0.72
CA PHE A 733 -6.87 10.18 -0.86
C PHE A 733 -5.60 10.82 -0.32
N ILE A 734 -4.97 11.64 -1.15
CA ILE A 734 -3.76 12.39 -0.81
C ILE A 734 -3.82 13.78 -1.46
N ASP A 735 -3.34 14.81 -0.77
CA ASP A 735 -3.22 16.13 -1.37
C ASP A 735 -1.81 16.40 -1.92
N SER A 736 -1.65 17.51 -2.64
CA SER A 736 -0.37 17.90 -3.24
C SER A 736 0.72 18.32 -2.24
N ARG A 737 0.39 18.33 -0.94
CA ARG A 737 1.32 18.54 0.17
C ARG A 737 1.41 17.29 1.05
N GLY A 738 1.05 16.12 0.52
CA GLY A 738 1.22 14.81 1.14
C GLY A 738 0.20 14.47 2.22
N LYS A 739 -0.74 15.36 2.55
CA LYS A 739 -1.77 15.08 3.57
C LYS A 739 -2.67 13.95 3.10
N ILE A 740 -2.74 12.89 3.91
CA ILE A 740 -3.60 11.74 3.67
C ILE A 740 -4.84 11.80 4.56
N PHE A 741 -5.93 11.25 4.05
CA PHE A 741 -7.20 11.19 4.78
C PHE A 741 -7.46 9.71 5.11
N ARG A 742 -7.45 9.40 6.40
CA ARG A 742 -7.76 8.06 6.94
C ARG A 742 -8.81 8.21 8.02
N LYS A 743 -9.82 7.34 8.00
CA LYS A 743 -10.74 7.18 9.12
C LYS A 743 -10.72 5.71 9.49
N ILE A 744 -10.22 5.41 10.68
CA ILE A 744 -10.38 4.09 11.29
C ILE A 744 -11.62 4.23 12.17
N ASN A 745 -12.70 3.55 11.81
CA ASN A 745 -13.89 3.48 12.63
C ASN A 745 -13.74 2.29 13.57
N LEU A 746 -13.49 2.56 14.86
CA LEU A 746 -13.66 1.58 15.91
C LEU A 746 -15.01 1.86 16.57
N ALA A 747 -15.79 0.82 16.82
CA ALA A 747 -16.96 0.93 17.69
C ALA A 747 -16.52 1.18 19.14
N GLU A 748 -17.43 1.66 19.99
CA GLU A 748 -17.16 1.91 21.42
C GLU A 748 -16.64 0.66 22.17
N ASP A 749 -16.96 -0.55 21.66
CA ASP A 749 -16.55 -1.84 22.21
C ASP A 749 -15.23 -2.38 21.64
N GLY A 750 -14.54 -1.62 20.77
CA GLY A 750 -13.30 -2.04 20.11
C GLY A 750 -13.50 -2.90 18.85
N ASP A 751 -14.74 -3.11 18.42
CA ASP A 751 -15.08 -3.82 17.19
C ASP A 751 -14.66 -3.02 15.95
N LEU A 752 -14.28 -3.71 14.89
CA LEU A 752 -13.91 -3.09 13.62
C LEU A 752 -15.19 -2.73 12.83
N VAL A 753 -15.31 -1.47 12.43
CA VAL A 753 -16.48 -0.98 11.69
C VAL A 753 -16.08 -0.58 10.28
N GLY A 754 -16.64 -1.29 9.30
CA GLY A 754 -16.48 -1.04 7.88
C GLY A 754 -17.81 -0.75 7.19
N GLN A 755 -17.82 -0.90 5.87
CA GLN A 755 -19.02 -0.78 5.07
C GLN A 755 -19.76 -2.11 4.98
N ALA A 756 -21.05 -2.11 5.33
CA ALA A 756 -21.97 -3.22 5.08
C ALA A 756 -22.14 -3.45 3.56
N VAL A 757 -21.71 -4.61 3.07
CA VAL A 757 -21.64 -4.88 1.63
C VAL A 757 -22.55 -6.00 1.20
N SER A 758 -22.54 -7.12 1.91
CA SER A 758 -23.43 -8.26 1.66
C SER A 758 -23.99 -8.73 2.99
N SER A 759 -25.31 -8.76 3.10
CA SER A 759 -26.03 -9.00 4.36
C SER A 759 -25.87 -10.43 4.88
N GLY A 760 -25.95 -10.57 6.21
CA GLY A 760 -25.85 -11.82 6.95
C GLY A 760 -24.84 -11.72 8.06
N VAL A 761 -24.88 -12.71 8.99
CA VAL A 761 -23.92 -12.85 10.09
C VAL A 761 -23.33 -14.24 10.02
N VAL A 762 -22.02 -14.33 10.18
CA VAL A 762 -21.30 -15.62 10.17
C VAL A 762 -20.14 -15.57 11.16
N THR A 763 -19.88 -16.74 11.79
CA THR A 763 -18.70 -16.94 12.63
C THR A 763 -17.83 -18.03 12.00
N GLY A 764 -16.53 -17.80 11.91
CA GLY A 764 -15.57 -18.73 11.32
C GLY A 764 -14.14 -18.33 11.58
N LYS A 765 -13.20 -19.20 11.27
CA LYS A 765 -11.78 -18.93 11.39
C LYS A 765 -11.31 -18.04 10.24
N ALA A 766 -10.52 -17.04 10.57
CA ALA A 766 -9.88 -16.16 9.60
C ALA A 766 -8.85 -16.93 8.77
N LYS A 767 -8.87 -16.68 7.47
CA LYS A 767 -7.81 -17.03 6.53
C LYS A 767 -7.32 -15.76 5.87
N VAL A 768 -6.16 -15.29 6.30
CA VAL A 768 -5.54 -14.08 5.74
C VAL A 768 -4.74 -14.47 4.50
N LEU A 769 -5.10 -13.91 3.35
CA LEU A 769 -4.50 -14.23 2.07
C LEU A 769 -4.08 -12.95 1.33
N ALA A 770 -2.83 -12.90 0.88
CA ALA A 770 -2.34 -11.85 -0.01
C ALA A 770 -2.59 -12.16 -1.50
N SER A 771 -2.83 -13.43 -1.83
CA SER A 771 -3.04 -13.91 -3.20
C SER A 771 -3.99 -15.11 -3.18
N PRO A 772 -4.84 -15.28 -4.22
CA PRO A 772 -5.74 -16.44 -4.32
C PRO A 772 -5.01 -17.78 -4.52
N TYR A 773 -3.69 -17.76 -4.73
CA TYR A 773 -2.84 -18.92 -4.95
C TYR A 773 -1.90 -19.25 -3.79
N GLU A 774 -1.93 -18.47 -2.71
CA GLU A 774 -1.00 -18.60 -1.59
C GLU A 774 -1.20 -19.89 -0.82
N LYS A 775 -2.43 -20.14 -0.38
CA LYS A 775 -2.86 -21.35 0.32
C LYS A 775 -4.36 -21.54 0.11
N PRO A 776 -4.88 -22.77 0.20
CA PRO A 776 -6.30 -23.01 0.04
C PRO A 776 -7.09 -22.39 1.19
N LEU A 777 -8.28 -21.88 0.87
CA LEU A 777 -9.31 -21.53 1.83
C LEU A 777 -10.23 -22.75 2.01
N GLU A 778 -10.29 -23.24 3.23
CA GLU A 778 -11.13 -24.38 3.56
C GLU A 778 -12.61 -23.98 3.69
N PRO A 779 -13.55 -24.89 3.41
CA PRO A 779 -14.98 -24.62 3.58
C PRO A 779 -15.30 -24.19 5.02
N GLY A 780 -15.98 -23.04 5.16
CA GLY A 780 -16.36 -22.49 6.46
C GLY A 780 -15.38 -21.46 7.03
N GLU A 781 -14.22 -21.26 6.41
CA GLU A 781 -13.30 -20.18 6.80
C GLU A 781 -13.79 -18.81 6.28
N ILE A 782 -13.34 -17.76 6.92
CA ILE A 782 -13.59 -16.36 6.54
C ILE A 782 -12.38 -15.82 5.81
N LEU A 783 -12.56 -15.41 4.58
CA LEU A 783 -11.52 -14.75 3.79
C LEU A 783 -11.24 -13.35 4.34
N VAL A 784 -9.98 -13.06 4.67
CA VAL A 784 -9.48 -11.73 5.02
C VAL A 784 -8.40 -11.36 4.01
N THR A 785 -8.59 -10.26 3.29
CA THR A 785 -7.63 -9.83 2.26
C THR A 785 -7.71 -8.32 1.99
N VAL A 786 -6.69 -7.77 1.34
CA VAL A 786 -6.67 -6.34 0.99
C VAL A 786 -7.77 -6.03 -0.01
N ALA A 787 -7.81 -6.71 -1.13
CA ALA A 787 -8.80 -6.53 -2.20
C ALA A 787 -8.93 -7.82 -3.01
N THR A 788 -10.00 -7.97 -3.79
CA THR A 788 -10.20 -9.13 -4.63
C THR A 788 -10.49 -8.78 -6.09
N GLU A 789 -10.20 -9.73 -6.97
CA GLU A 789 -10.41 -9.67 -8.40
C GLU A 789 -10.93 -11.02 -8.94
N PRO A 790 -11.29 -11.17 -10.22
CA PRO A 790 -11.90 -12.40 -10.73
C PRO A 790 -11.11 -13.68 -10.52
N ALA A 791 -9.78 -13.61 -10.39
CA ALA A 791 -8.96 -14.76 -10.02
C ALA A 791 -9.27 -15.33 -8.62
N TRP A 792 -9.90 -14.53 -7.74
CA TRP A 792 -10.34 -14.97 -6.42
C TRP A 792 -11.66 -15.75 -6.43
N THR A 793 -12.37 -15.83 -7.55
CA THR A 793 -13.68 -16.51 -7.65
C THR A 793 -13.67 -17.91 -7.05
N PRO A 794 -12.63 -18.76 -7.27
CA PRO A 794 -12.58 -20.08 -6.66
C PRO A 794 -12.51 -20.07 -5.13
N VAL A 795 -11.85 -19.05 -4.57
CA VAL A 795 -11.72 -18.85 -3.12
C VAL A 795 -13.08 -18.52 -2.49
N PHE A 796 -13.87 -17.69 -3.18
CA PHE A 796 -15.23 -17.34 -2.72
C PHE A 796 -16.18 -18.54 -2.64
N VAL A 797 -15.96 -19.58 -3.43
CA VAL A 797 -16.79 -20.80 -3.40
C VAL A 797 -16.73 -21.49 -2.03
N ASN A 798 -15.60 -21.40 -1.34
CA ASN A 798 -15.38 -22.00 -0.02
C ASN A 798 -15.59 -21.01 1.14
N ALA A 799 -15.59 -19.70 0.88
CA ALA A 799 -15.69 -18.67 1.90
C ALA A 799 -17.07 -18.68 2.59
N SER A 800 -17.08 -18.69 3.91
CA SER A 800 -18.31 -18.49 4.70
C SER A 800 -18.58 -17.01 4.96
N GLY A 801 -17.55 -16.18 5.00
CA GLY A 801 -17.59 -14.73 5.16
C GLY A 801 -16.40 -14.06 4.47
N VAL A 802 -16.48 -12.75 4.23
CA VAL A 802 -15.43 -11.98 3.56
C VAL A 802 -15.20 -10.67 4.28
N VAL A 803 -13.94 -10.37 4.55
CA VAL A 803 -13.46 -9.12 5.15
C VAL A 803 -12.44 -8.49 4.22
N LEU A 804 -12.69 -7.26 3.78
CA LEU A 804 -11.84 -6.55 2.82
C LEU A 804 -11.27 -5.27 3.43
N GLU A 805 -9.98 -5.10 3.31
CA GLU A 805 -9.30 -3.90 3.76
C GLU A 805 -9.71 -2.67 2.93
N VAL A 806 -9.66 -2.82 1.63
CA VAL A 806 -9.99 -1.79 0.68
C VAL A 806 -11.31 -2.14 0.01
N GLY A 807 -12.20 -1.15 -0.09
CA GLY A 807 -13.38 -1.35 -0.91
C GLY A 807 -14.63 -0.60 -0.53
N GLY A 808 -15.52 -0.62 -1.49
CA GLY A 808 -16.89 -0.13 -1.38
C GLY A 808 -17.85 -1.09 -2.05
N GLY A 809 -19.15 -0.81 -1.94
CA GLY A 809 -20.21 -1.69 -2.44
C GLY A 809 -20.19 -2.02 -3.94
N LEU A 810 -19.29 -1.44 -4.73
CA LEU A 810 -19.15 -1.66 -6.16
C LEU A 810 -17.87 -2.41 -6.54
N GLN A 811 -17.06 -2.84 -5.59
CA GLN A 811 -15.84 -3.60 -5.85
C GLN A 811 -16.13 -5.07 -6.13
N HIS A 812 -15.15 -5.78 -6.73
CA HIS A 812 -15.30 -7.18 -7.13
C HIS A 812 -15.70 -8.07 -5.95
N GLY A 813 -14.99 -7.99 -4.82
CA GLY A 813 -15.31 -8.78 -3.63
C GLY A 813 -16.71 -8.52 -3.09
N ALA A 814 -17.13 -7.27 -3.12
CA ALA A 814 -18.47 -6.85 -2.74
C ALA A 814 -19.55 -7.45 -3.68
N ILE A 815 -19.26 -7.43 -4.97
CA ILE A 815 -20.17 -7.93 -6.00
C ILE A 815 -20.29 -9.45 -5.90
N ILE A 816 -19.17 -10.16 -5.82
CA ILE A 816 -19.15 -11.62 -5.74
C ILE A 816 -19.74 -12.11 -4.41
N ALA A 817 -19.44 -11.42 -3.30
CA ALA A 817 -20.06 -11.74 -2.01
C ALA A 817 -21.59 -11.65 -2.08
N ARG A 818 -22.14 -10.62 -2.74
CA ARG A 818 -23.59 -10.50 -2.99
C ARG A 818 -24.11 -11.57 -3.94
N GLU A 819 -23.39 -11.85 -5.03
CA GLU A 819 -23.79 -12.88 -6.01
C GLU A 819 -23.85 -14.25 -5.37
N TYR A 820 -22.95 -14.55 -4.45
CA TYR A 820 -22.91 -15.83 -3.71
C TYR A 820 -23.66 -15.77 -2.37
N GLY A 821 -24.16 -14.60 -1.96
CA GLY A 821 -24.89 -14.42 -0.72
C GLY A 821 -24.03 -14.67 0.52
N ILE A 822 -22.76 -14.34 0.45
CA ILE A 822 -21.77 -14.49 1.52
C ILE A 822 -21.75 -13.17 2.32
N PRO A 823 -21.85 -13.19 3.67
CA PRO A 823 -21.69 -11.99 4.50
C PRO A 823 -20.36 -11.30 4.23
N CYS A 824 -20.39 -9.98 3.99
CA CYS A 824 -19.18 -9.25 3.64
C CYS A 824 -19.15 -7.86 4.26
N VAL A 825 -17.99 -7.52 4.85
CA VAL A 825 -17.66 -6.18 5.33
C VAL A 825 -16.41 -5.71 4.59
N SER A 826 -16.42 -4.48 4.09
CA SER A 826 -15.30 -3.88 3.38
C SER A 826 -14.92 -2.51 3.91
N GLY A 827 -13.78 -1.96 3.47
CA GLY A 827 -13.32 -0.65 3.90
C GLY A 827 -12.81 -0.64 5.34
N LEU A 828 -12.04 -1.65 5.72
CA LEU A 828 -11.40 -1.81 7.02
C LEU A 828 -9.88 -1.64 6.89
N PRO A 829 -9.36 -0.39 6.83
CA PRO A 829 -7.94 -0.14 6.58
C PRO A 829 -7.03 -0.82 7.61
N GLY A 830 -6.02 -1.56 7.13
CA GLY A 830 -5.06 -2.28 7.97
C GLY A 830 -5.62 -3.56 8.63
N VAL A 831 -6.81 -4.03 8.23
CA VAL A 831 -7.43 -5.22 8.82
C VAL A 831 -6.58 -6.48 8.60
N THR A 832 -5.82 -6.56 7.52
CA THR A 832 -4.90 -7.67 7.25
C THR A 832 -3.68 -7.72 8.17
N ASP A 833 -3.34 -6.61 8.81
CA ASP A 833 -2.31 -6.55 9.86
C ASP A 833 -2.90 -6.81 11.27
N MET A 834 -4.18 -6.50 11.48
CA MET A 834 -4.89 -6.64 12.76
C MET A 834 -5.37 -8.05 13.00
N ILE A 835 -5.95 -8.70 11.97
CA ILE A 835 -6.46 -10.07 12.03
C ILE A 835 -5.35 -11.03 11.59
N LYS A 836 -5.18 -12.12 12.35
CA LYS A 836 -4.21 -13.16 12.04
C LYS A 836 -4.90 -14.42 11.53
N ASP A 837 -4.12 -15.23 10.82
CA ASP A 837 -4.57 -16.52 10.33
C ASP A 837 -5.00 -17.41 11.52
N GLY A 838 -6.23 -17.91 11.48
CA GLY A 838 -6.79 -18.75 12.53
C GLY A 838 -7.61 -18.03 13.60
N ASP A 839 -7.59 -16.68 13.69
CA ASP A 839 -8.46 -15.94 14.59
C ASP A 839 -9.93 -16.31 14.35
N LEU A 840 -10.70 -16.45 15.41
CA LEU A 840 -12.15 -16.68 15.29
C LEU A 840 -12.87 -15.33 15.15
N LEU A 841 -13.49 -15.13 14.00
CA LEU A 841 -14.20 -13.90 13.67
C LEU A 841 -15.71 -14.08 13.67
N GLU A 842 -16.44 -13.05 14.09
CA GLU A 842 -17.85 -12.82 13.74
C GLU A 842 -17.93 -11.68 12.73
N VAL A 843 -18.50 -11.96 11.56
CA VAL A 843 -18.68 -10.97 10.48
C VAL A 843 -20.16 -10.67 10.32
N ASP A 844 -20.56 -9.45 10.68
CA ASP A 844 -21.92 -8.93 10.46
C ASP A 844 -21.94 -8.04 9.21
N GLY A 845 -22.16 -8.68 8.07
CA GLY A 845 -22.26 -7.99 6.79
C GLY A 845 -23.52 -7.12 6.63
N THR A 846 -24.50 -7.24 7.57
CA THR A 846 -25.72 -6.42 7.59
C THR A 846 -25.45 -5.05 8.21
N ASN A 847 -24.67 -5.02 9.30
CA ASN A 847 -24.36 -3.80 10.05
C ASN A 847 -22.95 -3.26 9.74
N GLY A 848 -22.13 -4.02 9.01
CA GLY A 848 -20.76 -3.63 8.67
C GLY A 848 -19.77 -3.78 9.83
N ILE A 849 -19.96 -4.78 10.69
CA ILE A 849 -19.15 -4.98 11.90
C ILE A 849 -18.36 -6.29 11.79
N VAL A 850 -17.11 -6.24 12.19
CA VAL A 850 -16.24 -7.43 12.35
C VAL A 850 -15.70 -7.47 13.77
N LYS A 851 -15.89 -8.61 14.45
CA LYS A 851 -15.43 -8.87 15.80
C LYS A 851 -14.38 -9.97 15.81
N ILE A 852 -13.30 -9.78 16.53
CA ILE A 852 -12.36 -10.86 16.87
C ILE A 852 -12.89 -11.50 18.15
N VAL A 853 -13.51 -12.68 18.02
CA VAL A 853 -14.13 -13.40 19.14
C VAL A 853 -13.06 -14.09 19.96
N GLU A 854 -12.06 -14.69 19.30
CA GLU A 854 -10.92 -15.38 19.92
C GLU A 854 -9.69 -15.20 19.02
N ALA A 855 -8.56 -14.77 19.60
CA ALA A 855 -7.29 -14.69 18.90
C ALA A 855 -6.63 -16.07 18.82
N ALA A 856 -5.96 -16.38 17.70
CA ALA A 856 -5.36 -17.68 17.41
C ALA A 856 -4.15 -18.01 18.30
#